data_efc0623da5fe235df589af49a07c8b3e
#
_entry.id   efc0623da5fe235df589af49a07c8b3e
#
_cell.length_a   1.000
_cell.length_b   1.000
_cell.length_c   1.000
_cell.angle_alpha   90.00
_cell.angle_beta   90.00
_cell.angle_gamma   90.00
#
_symmetry.space_group_name_H-M   'P 1'
#
loop_
_entity.id
_entity.type
_entity.pdbx_description
1 polymer ?
#
loop_
_entity_poly.entity_id
_entity_poly.type
_entity_poly.pdbx_seq_one_letter_code
_entity_poly.pdbx_strand_id
1 'polypeptide(L)'
;MEFRKTGWTTRLKRFALAVDSWVDAGLWGAARRAGDTYERIRSFADRLTVTGGQRLAAEFASEGLNIGIAGSLVMLSLAIPSFREGREEALKNQVFAVTFLDRYGAELGHRGARHDDSLKLEEMPDHLLKAVLATEDRRFYDHFGIDIFGTLRAITVNARASGVVQGGSSLTQQLAKNLFLTNERSLDRKIKEAFLAVWLEYRLTKNEILKLYLDRAYMGGGTFGVAAAADYYFGKSVKDVSLAEAAMLAGLFKAPTKYAPHVNLPAARARANDVLNAMVDAGFMTAGQVDSAKRNPATPVDRRRDSSPDYYLDWAFDQVKALADDGKLGPDRVLTVKTPHDPAIQDRADEAIESILRQHGPGYRAKQAATVVMDPDGAVRAIVGGRDYGASQFNRATSSLRQPGSSFKPFVYATALQAGLYKPSTVVTDRPVCIGNWCPNNYGRSYAGSMPLTTALAKSINTIPVQMSIAIGQATGESHVARAARIGRMKIIETSRAMGLNSPLTDTVSLPIGAAEVTVIDMAAGYAVFANGGKRARPYAAIEIHNSQGEPIYRHDRDEASPVQVLSTQVAQDMNFMLSKVPTEGTGRRAALEGVVTAGKTGTTNGYKDAWFVGYSGNLIGAVWFGNDDSSETANMTGGSLPAMTWKEIMQFAHQGLELKPIPGVAPPDPKAATVAKAQAPAAAITAASGPGAGHMPRQSFEVLSAVGAMFKTIEPPRPAGRPLQVGIREVSGGSETRIR
;
A
#
# COMPACT_ATOMS: atom_id res chain seq x y z
N MET A 1 55.26 30.30 20.75
CA MET A 1 53.84 30.72 20.83
C MET A 1 52.95 29.50 20.99
N GLU A 2 53.02 28.90 22.14
CA GLU A 2 52.19 27.76 22.57
C GLU A 2 51.53 28.18 23.87
N PHE A 3 50.30 28.61 23.80
CA PHE A 3 49.42 28.77 25.00
C PHE A 3 48.05 29.23 24.51
N ARG A 4 47.08 28.31 24.47
CA ARG A 4 45.64 28.54 24.66
C ARG A 4 44.73 27.48 23.98
N LYS A 5 44.90 26.22 24.31
CA LYS A 5 43.85 25.22 23.92
C LYS A 5 43.33 24.33 25.06
N THR A 6 43.73 24.56 26.30
CA THR A 6 43.37 23.70 27.44
C THR A 6 42.20 24.21 28.29
N GLY A 7 41.65 25.38 28.03
CA GLY A 7 40.60 25.97 28.87
C GLY A 7 39.17 25.46 28.64
N TRP A 8 38.83 25.11 27.42
CA TRP A 8 37.44 24.81 27.05
C TRP A 8 37.05 23.36 27.35
N THR A 9 37.90 22.43 27.07
CA THR A 9 37.69 20.98 27.38
C THR A 9 37.67 20.74 28.90
N THR A 10 38.46 21.47 29.67
CA THR A 10 38.47 21.37 31.14
C THR A 10 37.21 22.01 31.76
N ARG A 11 36.68 23.08 31.17
CA ARG A 11 35.40 23.67 31.58
C ARG A 11 34.21 22.78 31.24
N LEU A 12 34.23 22.15 30.06
CA LEU A 12 33.18 21.20 29.66
C LEU A 12 33.15 19.93 30.54
N LYS A 13 34.34 19.39 30.87
CA LYS A 13 34.46 18.26 31.81
C LYS A 13 34.01 18.63 33.22
N ARG A 14 34.34 19.83 33.73
CA ARG A 14 33.82 20.29 35.02
C ARG A 14 32.32 20.55 35.02
N PHE A 15 31.75 21.04 33.92
CA PHE A 15 30.31 21.22 33.79
C PHE A 15 29.60 19.84 33.70
N ALA A 16 30.13 18.89 32.93
CA ALA A 16 29.59 17.56 32.88
C ALA A 16 29.64 16.84 34.24
N LEU A 17 30.75 16.94 34.97
CA LEU A 17 30.89 16.40 36.31
C LEU A 17 29.98 17.12 37.34
N ALA A 18 29.72 18.40 37.16
CA ALA A 18 28.79 19.16 38.02
C ALA A 18 27.33 18.76 37.78
N VAL A 19 26.94 18.51 36.50
CA VAL A 19 25.62 17.99 36.12
C VAL A 19 25.44 16.57 36.62
N ASP A 20 26.43 15.72 36.47
CA ASP A 20 26.43 14.31 36.92
C ASP A 20 26.27 14.27 38.45
N SER A 21 27.09 15.06 39.19
CA SER A 21 27.00 15.22 40.65
C SER A 21 25.65 15.78 41.10
N TRP A 22 25.06 16.72 40.35
CA TRP A 22 23.75 17.27 40.67
C TRP A 22 22.62 16.27 40.44
N VAL A 23 22.71 15.47 39.36
CA VAL A 23 21.76 14.39 39.05
C VAL A 23 21.85 13.29 40.12
N ASP A 24 23.07 12.85 40.47
CA ASP A 24 23.29 11.85 41.52
C ASP A 24 22.81 12.36 42.90
N ALA A 25 23.11 13.62 43.27
CA ALA A 25 22.60 14.19 44.49
C ALA A 25 21.08 14.35 44.52
N GLY A 26 20.48 14.66 43.33
CA GLY A 26 19.05 14.75 43.15
C GLY A 26 18.36 13.36 43.28
N LEU A 27 18.93 12.35 42.65
CA LEU A 27 18.44 10.97 42.75
C LEU A 27 18.59 10.39 44.16
N TRP A 28 19.75 10.65 44.81
CA TRP A 28 19.99 10.23 46.17
C TRP A 28 19.08 10.94 47.16
N GLY A 29 18.86 12.25 46.98
CA GLY A 29 17.92 13.03 47.78
C GLY A 29 16.46 12.62 47.59
N ALA A 30 16.08 12.20 46.39
CA ALA A 30 14.76 11.63 46.10
C ALA A 30 14.59 10.24 46.71
N ALA A 31 15.59 9.36 46.57
CA ALA A 31 15.59 8.04 47.17
C ALA A 31 15.53 8.09 48.71
N ARG A 32 16.28 9.04 49.33
CA ARG A 32 16.26 9.25 50.78
C ARG A 32 14.89 9.75 51.26
N ARG A 33 14.30 10.74 50.55
CA ARG A 33 12.93 11.20 50.86
C ARG A 33 11.88 10.14 50.70
N ALA A 34 12.01 9.30 49.67
CA ALA A 34 11.14 8.15 49.49
C ALA A 34 11.30 7.11 50.61
N GLY A 35 12.54 6.85 51.05
CA GLY A 35 12.86 6.03 52.23
C GLY A 35 12.27 6.57 53.51
N ASP A 36 12.48 7.87 53.79
CA ASP A 36 11.93 8.55 54.98
C ASP A 36 10.39 8.55 54.97
N THR A 37 9.78 8.69 53.81
CA THR A 37 8.32 8.63 53.65
C THR A 37 7.82 7.18 53.86
N TYR A 38 8.55 6.21 53.35
CA TYR A 38 8.25 4.79 53.58
C TYR A 38 8.36 4.39 55.07
N GLU A 39 9.42 4.87 55.78
CA GLU A 39 9.56 4.61 57.21
C GLU A 39 8.48 5.30 58.05
N ARG A 40 8.03 6.50 57.69
CA ARG A 40 6.89 7.16 58.32
C ARG A 40 5.58 6.40 58.09
N ILE A 41 5.32 5.92 56.88
CA ILE A 41 4.15 5.11 56.59
C ILE A 41 4.22 3.77 57.31
N ARG A 42 5.39 3.16 57.35
CA ARG A 42 5.64 1.89 58.10
C ARG A 42 5.44 2.08 59.61
N SER A 43 6.03 3.15 60.19
CA SER A 43 5.85 3.47 61.60
C SER A 43 4.43 3.87 61.97
N PHE A 44 3.67 4.44 61.06
CA PHE A 44 2.24 4.70 61.22
C PHE A 44 1.43 3.36 61.14
N ALA A 45 1.77 2.49 60.20
CA ALA A 45 1.16 1.15 60.07
C ALA A 45 1.47 0.27 61.30
N ASP A 46 2.70 0.34 61.88
CA ASP A 46 3.09 -0.37 63.07
C ASP A 46 2.36 0.15 64.35
N ARG A 47 1.87 1.41 64.35
CA ARG A 47 1.03 1.97 65.42
C ARG A 47 -0.42 1.50 65.38
N LEU A 48 -0.87 1.08 64.20
CA LEU A 48 -2.15 0.40 64.05
C LEU A 48 -1.89 -1.05 64.43
N THR A 49 -2.17 -1.45 65.67
CA THR A 49 -2.00 -2.81 66.24
C THR A 49 -2.89 -3.80 65.50
N VAL A 50 -2.54 -4.08 64.24
CA VAL A 50 -3.20 -5.09 63.41
C VAL A 50 -2.52 -6.43 63.64
N THR A 51 -3.18 -7.34 64.35
CA THR A 51 -2.68 -8.69 64.68
C THR A 51 -3.36 -9.75 63.86
N GLY A 52 -2.69 -10.90 63.63
CA GLY A 52 -3.28 -12.08 62.97
C GLY A 52 -3.44 -11.88 61.44
N GLY A 53 -4.51 -12.41 60.87
CA GLY A 53 -4.74 -12.43 59.44
C GLY A 53 -4.84 -11.05 58.74
N GLN A 54 -5.20 -10.01 59.52
CA GLN A 54 -5.25 -8.64 58.98
C GLN A 54 -3.83 -8.05 58.79
N ARG A 55 -2.85 -8.41 59.62
CA ARG A 55 -1.42 -8.03 59.41
C ARG A 55 -0.87 -8.68 58.14
N LEU A 56 -1.16 -9.95 57.92
CA LEU A 56 -0.79 -10.68 56.72
C LEU A 56 -1.38 -10.02 55.47
N ALA A 57 -2.66 -9.61 55.51
CA ALA A 57 -3.32 -8.92 54.42
C ALA A 57 -2.69 -7.51 54.14
N ALA A 58 -2.31 -6.78 55.18
CA ALA A 58 -1.63 -5.49 55.05
C ALA A 58 -0.21 -5.61 54.50
N GLU A 59 0.55 -6.64 54.88
CA GLU A 59 1.87 -6.94 54.37
C GLU A 59 1.78 -7.35 52.88
N PHE A 60 0.86 -8.23 52.48
CA PHE A 60 0.60 -8.58 51.08
C PHE A 60 0.17 -7.39 50.25
N ALA A 61 -0.68 -6.49 50.78
CA ALA A 61 -1.10 -5.27 50.09
C ALA A 61 0.08 -4.31 49.90
N SER A 62 0.97 -4.16 50.92
CA SER A 62 2.18 -3.32 50.84
C SER A 62 3.17 -3.85 49.82
N GLU A 63 3.48 -5.15 49.86
CA GLU A 63 4.39 -5.78 48.89
C GLU A 63 3.78 -5.77 47.47
N GLY A 64 2.48 -5.99 47.34
CA GLY A 64 1.77 -5.84 46.07
C GLY A 64 1.85 -4.42 45.50
N LEU A 65 1.77 -3.40 46.37
CA LEU A 65 1.93 -1.99 45.98
C LEU A 65 3.36 -1.69 45.52
N ASN A 66 4.36 -2.19 46.26
CA ASN A 66 5.79 -1.98 45.94
C ASN A 66 6.14 -2.66 44.59
N ILE A 67 5.69 -3.91 44.38
CA ILE A 67 5.84 -4.62 43.10
C ILE A 67 5.12 -3.87 41.99
N GLY A 68 3.92 -3.34 42.25
CA GLY A 68 3.15 -2.53 41.31
C GLY A 68 3.87 -1.24 40.91
N ILE A 69 4.45 -0.51 41.85
CA ILE A 69 5.23 0.72 41.61
C ILE A 69 6.51 0.40 40.83
N ALA A 70 7.28 -0.63 41.26
CA ALA A 70 8.49 -1.04 40.58
C ALA A 70 8.19 -1.52 39.15
N GLY A 71 7.15 -2.34 38.96
CA GLY A 71 6.67 -2.76 37.66
C GLY A 71 6.25 -1.58 36.77
N SER A 72 5.56 -0.59 37.33
CA SER A 72 5.16 0.63 36.60
C SER A 72 6.36 1.47 36.16
N LEU A 73 7.40 1.59 36.99
CA LEU A 73 8.63 2.31 36.64
C LEU A 73 9.42 1.60 35.53
N VAL A 74 9.51 0.27 35.60
CA VAL A 74 10.12 -0.54 34.51
C VAL A 74 9.33 -0.38 33.23
N MET A 75 8.00 -0.47 33.30
CA MET A 75 7.12 -0.29 32.15
C MET A 75 7.20 1.13 31.57
N LEU A 76 7.31 2.14 32.41
CA LEU A 76 7.51 3.53 31.97
C LEU A 76 8.84 3.69 31.22
N SER A 77 9.93 3.08 31.72
CA SER A 77 11.23 3.12 31.06
C SER A 77 11.22 2.45 29.68
N LEU A 78 10.45 1.38 29.51
CA LEU A 78 10.25 0.70 28.22
C LEU A 78 9.36 1.52 27.26
N ALA A 79 8.50 2.38 27.77
CA ALA A 79 7.63 3.24 26.96
C ALA A 79 8.32 4.54 26.49
N ILE A 80 9.37 5.02 27.18
CA ILE A 80 10.08 6.28 26.86
C ILE A 80 10.58 6.34 25.41
N PRO A 81 11.19 5.31 24.80
CA PRO A 81 11.58 5.34 23.39
C PRO A 81 10.39 5.59 22.46
N SER A 82 9.26 4.94 22.71
CA SER A 82 8.04 5.10 21.91
C SER A 82 7.41 6.49 22.02
N PHE A 83 7.61 7.19 23.15
CA PHE A 83 7.21 8.61 23.28
C PHE A 83 8.07 9.54 22.41
N ARG A 84 9.35 9.23 22.22
CA ARG A 84 10.25 10.01 21.35
C ARG A 84 9.92 9.74 19.88
N GLU A 85 9.82 8.48 19.50
CA GLU A 85 9.47 8.07 18.14
C GLU A 85 8.07 8.57 17.75
N GLY A 86 7.07 8.39 18.63
CA GLY A 86 5.71 8.87 18.40
C GLY A 86 5.59 10.39 18.33
N ARG A 87 6.43 11.14 19.05
CA ARG A 87 6.46 12.61 18.97
C ARG A 87 7.13 13.09 17.68
N GLU A 88 8.20 12.44 17.24
CA GLU A 88 8.85 12.75 15.97
C GLU A 88 7.97 12.32 14.78
N GLU A 89 7.30 11.18 14.87
CA GLU A 89 6.35 10.72 13.88
C GLU A 89 5.05 11.54 13.86
N ALA A 90 4.52 11.94 15.01
CA ALA A 90 3.35 12.82 15.08
C ALA A 90 3.67 14.26 14.62
N LEU A 91 4.90 14.73 14.80
CA LEU A 91 5.38 16.01 14.24
C LEU A 91 5.74 15.87 12.75
N LYS A 92 6.23 14.70 12.29
CA LYS A 92 6.45 14.38 10.88
C LYS A 92 5.14 14.05 10.16
N ASN A 93 4.19 13.45 10.82
CA ASN A 93 2.80 13.24 10.38
C ASN A 93 1.94 14.51 10.55
N GLN A 94 2.53 15.70 10.48
CA GLN A 94 1.79 16.92 10.19
C GLN A 94 1.14 16.74 8.83
N VAL A 95 0.09 16.13 8.92
CA VAL A 95 -1.14 15.96 8.18
C VAL A 95 -1.05 16.55 6.78
N PHE A 96 -0.49 15.75 5.88
CA PHE A 96 -0.67 16.02 4.46
C PHE A 96 -2.15 15.81 4.12
N ALA A 97 -2.75 16.79 3.46
CA ALA A 97 -4.01 16.65 2.75
C ALA A 97 -3.66 16.60 1.26
N VAL A 98 -3.76 15.44 0.64
CA VAL A 98 -3.37 15.25 -0.76
C VAL A 98 -4.59 14.86 -1.57
N THR A 99 -4.93 15.67 -2.55
CA THR A 99 -5.90 15.35 -3.61
C THR A 99 -5.13 14.77 -4.79
N PHE A 100 -5.52 13.61 -5.24
CA PHE A 100 -4.94 12.96 -6.42
C PHE A 100 -5.85 13.13 -7.63
N LEU A 101 -5.25 13.54 -8.73
CA LEU A 101 -5.90 13.59 -10.04
C LEU A 101 -5.31 12.50 -10.93
N ASP A 102 -6.11 11.95 -11.81
CA ASP A 102 -5.64 11.06 -12.86
C ASP A 102 -4.83 11.81 -13.93
N ARG A 103 -4.35 11.09 -14.93
CA ARG A 103 -3.59 11.67 -16.05
C ARG A 103 -4.39 12.68 -16.87
N TYR A 104 -5.72 12.59 -16.83
CA TYR A 104 -6.63 13.46 -17.56
C TYR A 104 -7.09 14.67 -16.74
N GLY A 105 -6.76 14.72 -15.44
CA GLY A 105 -7.09 15.79 -14.52
C GLY A 105 -8.39 15.55 -13.73
N ALA A 106 -9.03 14.40 -13.88
CA ALA A 106 -10.18 14.03 -13.04
C ALA A 106 -9.72 13.57 -11.66
N GLU A 107 -10.52 13.86 -10.63
CA GLU A 107 -10.21 13.49 -9.26
C GLU A 107 -10.31 11.98 -9.07
N LEU A 108 -9.24 11.37 -8.52
CA LEU A 108 -9.15 9.96 -8.14
C LEU A 108 -9.55 9.73 -6.68
N GLY A 109 -9.30 10.70 -5.82
CA GLY A 109 -9.53 10.61 -4.40
C GLY A 109 -8.52 11.37 -3.56
N HIS A 110 -8.63 11.22 -2.24
CA HIS A 110 -7.81 11.93 -1.28
C HIS A 110 -7.06 10.96 -0.37
N ARG A 111 -5.90 11.41 0.15
CA ARG A 111 -5.15 10.74 1.23
C ARG A 111 -4.63 11.76 2.23
N GLY A 112 -4.47 11.30 3.47
CA GLY A 112 -4.08 12.17 4.57
C GLY A 112 -5.28 12.78 5.28
N ALA A 113 -5.13 13.93 5.96
CA ALA A 113 -6.26 14.58 6.57
C ALA A 113 -7.11 15.24 5.50
N ARG A 114 -8.36 14.85 5.41
CA ARG A 114 -9.35 15.70 4.75
C ARG A 114 -9.50 16.95 5.62
N HIS A 115 -9.45 18.12 5.01
CA HIS A 115 -9.67 19.42 5.68
C HIS A 115 -11.14 19.65 6.08
N ASP A 116 -11.84 18.59 6.51
CA ASP A 116 -13.06 18.72 7.30
C ASP A 116 -12.74 18.74 8.82
N ASP A 117 -11.49 19.05 9.19
CA ASP A 117 -11.11 19.45 10.55
C ASP A 117 -11.89 20.70 11.06
N SER A 118 -12.67 21.32 10.18
CA SER A 118 -13.55 22.44 10.50
C SER A 118 -14.79 22.02 11.32
N LEU A 119 -15.20 20.77 11.27
CA LEU A 119 -16.36 20.26 12.00
C LEU A 119 -15.99 20.06 13.46
N LYS A 120 -16.55 20.90 14.34
CA LYS A 120 -16.39 20.73 15.78
C LYS A 120 -17.20 19.51 16.27
N LEU A 121 -16.83 18.93 17.40
CA LEU A 121 -17.53 17.79 18.00
C LEU A 121 -19.02 18.12 18.27
N GLU A 122 -19.29 19.34 18.66
CA GLU A 122 -20.64 19.85 18.96
C GLU A 122 -21.54 19.96 17.73
N GLU A 123 -20.95 19.98 16.53
CA GLU A 123 -21.70 19.99 15.27
C GLU A 123 -22.07 18.59 14.76
N MET A 124 -21.49 17.55 15.35
CA MET A 124 -21.84 16.16 15.05
C MET A 124 -23.14 15.78 15.73
N PRO A 125 -24.02 14.98 15.09
CA PRO A 125 -25.27 14.55 15.72
C PRO A 125 -25.03 13.78 17.02
N ASP A 126 -25.76 14.15 18.09
CA ASP A 126 -25.65 13.53 19.41
C ASP A 126 -25.89 12.00 19.37
N HIS A 127 -26.78 11.54 18.51
CA HIS A 127 -27.04 10.12 18.34
C HIS A 127 -25.85 9.36 17.68
N LEU A 128 -25.00 10.02 16.89
CA LEU A 128 -23.78 9.42 16.37
C LEU A 128 -22.74 9.25 17.48
N LEU A 129 -22.52 10.28 18.30
CA LEU A 129 -21.60 10.22 19.43
C LEU A 129 -22.02 9.12 20.41
N LYS A 130 -23.33 9.08 20.74
CA LYS A 130 -23.92 8.03 21.59
C LYS A 130 -23.79 6.63 21.01
N ALA A 131 -23.94 6.45 19.70
CA ALA A 131 -23.76 5.16 19.03
C ALA A 131 -22.32 4.64 19.16
N VAL A 132 -21.35 5.52 18.95
CA VAL A 132 -19.92 5.17 19.10
C VAL A 132 -19.58 4.85 20.55
N LEU A 133 -19.98 5.71 21.50
CA LEU A 133 -19.72 5.51 22.93
C LEU A 133 -20.41 4.23 23.47
N ALA A 134 -21.66 3.98 23.09
CA ALA A 134 -22.37 2.78 23.51
C ALA A 134 -21.69 1.48 23.09
N THR A 135 -20.98 1.53 21.95
CA THR A 135 -20.41 0.35 21.31
C THR A 135 -18.96 0.13 21.69
N GLU A 136 -18.17 1.21 21.70
CA GLU A 136 -16.73 1.13 21.89
C GLU A 136 -16.29 1.37 23.33
N ASP A 137 -16.94 2.33 24.04
CA ASP A 137 -16.53 2.68 25.40
C ASP A 137 -17.64 3.43 26.16
N ARG A 138 -18.56 2.69 26.79
CA ARG A 138 -19.73 3.26 27.50
C ARG A 138 -19.36 4.20 28.65
N ARG A 139 -18.18 4.01 29.24
CA ARG A 139 -17.71 4.76 30.39
C ARG A 139 -16.54 5.67 30.04
N PHE A 140 -16.42 6.06 28.78
CA PHE A 140 -15.35 6.88 28.27
C PHE A 140 -15.07 8.12 29.11
N TYR A 141 -16.10 8.78 29.61
CA TYR A 141 -15.98 9.98 30.44
C TYR A 141 -15.64 9.69 31.93
N ASP A 142 -15.76 8.42 32.37
CA ASP A 142 -15.63 8.02 33.78
C ASP A 142 -14.26 7.47 34.14
N HIS A 143 -13.37 7.24 33.18
CA HIS A 143 -12.03 6.68 33.41
C HIS A 143 -10.95 7.53 32.76
N PHE A 144 -9.69 7.33 33.17
CA PHE A 144 -8.53 8.06 32.67
C PHE A 144 -7.68 7.16 31.75
N GLY A 145 -8.09 7.04 30.50
CA GLY A 145 -7.40 6.30 29.42
C GLY A 145 -7.52 4.79 29.46
N ILE A 146 -7.66 4.20 30.63
CA ILE A 146 -7.81 2.73 30.82
C ILE A 146 -9.08 2.44 31.64
N ASP A 147 -9.99 1.68 31.07
CA ASP A 147 -11.16 1.16 31.79
C ASP A 147 -10.82 -0.18 32.47
N ILE A 148 -10.34 -0.14 33.73
CA ILE A 148 -9.96 -1.32 34.50
C ILE A 148 -11.19 -2.23 34.73
N PHE A 149 -12.33 -1.67 35.09
CA PHE A 149 -13.56 -2.44 35.35
C PHE A 149 -14.14 -3.05 34.07
N GLY A 150 -14.09 -2.34 32.94
CA GLY A 150 -14.46 -2.86 31.62
C GLY A 150 -13.54 -3.99 31.17
N THR A 151 -12.23 -3.85 31.40
CA THR A 151 -11.24 -4.87 31.10
C THR A 151 -11.48 -6.14 31.93
N LEU A 152 -11.69 -6.02 33.24
CA LEU A 152 -12.03 -7.16 34.12
C LEU A 152 -13.31 -7.85 33.71
N ARG A 153 -14.35 -7.07 33.38
CA ARG A 153 -15.61 -7.61 32.85
C ARG A 153 -15.40 -8.36 31.54
N ALA A 154 -14.65 -7.79 30.59
CA ALA A 154 -14.34 -8.44 29.33
C ALA A 154 -13.58 -9.76 29.51
N ILE A 155 -12.60 -9.81 30.45
CA ILE A 155 -11.88 -11.02 30.78
C ILE A 155 -12.84 -12.11 31.31
N THR A 156 -13.75 -11.74 32.22
CA THR A 156 -14.70 -12.72 32.80
C THR A 156 -15.72 -13.23 31.77
N VAL A 157 -16.19 -12.36 30.87
CA VAL A 157 -17.11 -12.74 29.78
C VAL A 157 -16.41 -13.65 28.78
N ASN A 158 -15.19 -13.30 28.36
CA ASN A 158 -14.40 -14.07 27.39
C ASN A 158 -14.00 -15.45 27.96
N ALA A 159 -13.65 -15.51 29.26
CA ALA A 159 -13.36 -16.78 29.92
C ALA A 159 -14.56 -17.71 29.96
N ARG A 160 -15.78 -17.19 30.21
CA ARG A 160 -17.03 -17.97 30.17
C ARG A 160 -17.41 -18.43 28.77
N ALA A 161 -17.13 -17.61 27.74
CA ALA A 161 -17.47 -17.90 26.35
C ALA A 161 -16.44 -18.78 25.63
N SER A 162 -15.34 -19.18 26.29
CA SER A 162 -14.18 -19.91 25.70
C SER A 162 -13.65 -19.26 24.42
N GLY A 163 -13.77 -17.93 24.30
CA GLY A 163 -13.33 -17.15 23.12
C GLY A 163 -13.43 -15.65 23.34
N VAL A 164 -12.87 -14.87 22.41
CA VAL A 164 -12.91 -13.40 22.48
C VAL A 164 -14.24 -12.89 21.93
N VAL A 165 -15.20 -12.66 22.83
CA VAL A 165 -16.55 -12.14 22.52
C VAL A 165 -16.63 -10.64 22.77
N GLN A 166 -15.93 -10.10 23.79
CA GLN A 166 -15.94 -8.70 24.17
C GLN A 166 -14.53 -8.11 24.19
N GLY A 167 -14.33 -6.95 23.54
CA GLY A 167 -13.11 -6.16 23.64
C GLY A 167 -13.01 -5.45 25.00
N GLY A 168 -11.80 -5.42 25.56
CA GLY A 168 -11.53 -4.74 26.84
C GLY A 168 -10.67 -3.47 26.70
N SER A 169 -10.43 -2.97 25.48
CA SER A 169 -9.64 -1.75 25.25
C SER A 169 -10.56 -0.53 25.24
N SER A 170 -10.13 0.54 25.93
CA SER A 170 -10.82 1.83 25.89
C SER A 170 -10.69 2.51 24.53
N LEU A 171 -11.54 3.51 24.27
CA LEU A 171 -11.47 4.35 23.08
C LEU A 171 -10.11 5.07 22.97
N THR A 172 -9.57 5.58 24.08
CA THR A 172 -8.25 6.22 24.13
C THR A 172 -7.12 5.25 23.80
N GLN A 173 -7.20 3.99 24.25
CA GLN A 173 -6.24 2.95 23.87
C GLN A 173 -6.30 2.62 22.37
N GLN A 174 -7.50 2.57 21.79
CA GLN A 174 -7.67 2.38 20.35
C GLN A 174 -7.10 3.56 19.56
N LEU A 175 -7.32 4.79 20.02
CA LEU A 175 -6.74 5.99 19.41
C LEU A 175 -5.21 5.96 19.50
N ALA A 176 -4.64 5.65 20.67
CA ALA A 176 -3.20 5.51 20.86
C ALA A 176 -2.58 4.49 19.90
N LYS A 177 -3.24 3.34 19.74
CA LYS A 177 -2.84 2.32 18.76
C LYS A 177 -2.83 2.88 17.32
N ASN A 178 -3.89 3.57 16.92
CA ASN A 178 -4.06 4.07 15.55
C ASN A 178 -3.09 5.21 15.21
N LEU A 179 -2.69 6.02 16.19
CA LEU A 179 -1.80 7.17 16.00
C LEU A 179 -0.31 6.81 16.06
N PHE A 180 0.08 5.84 16.92
CA PHE A 180 1.49 5.68 17.32
C PHE A 180 2.05 4.27 17.19
N LEU A 181 1.24 3.24 16.89
CA LEU A 181 1.68 1.86 16.97
C LEU A 181 1.38 1.08 15.68
N THR A 182 2.24 0.11 15.39
CA THR A 182 2.05 -0.83 14.28
C THR A 182 1.01 -1.91 14.61
N ASN A 183 0.49 -2.60 13.58
CA ASN A 183 -0.55 -3.62 13.73
C ASN A 183 -0.05 -4.98 14.29
N GLU A 184 1.19 -5.08 14.74
CA GLU A 184 1.72 -6.30 15.36
C GLU A 184 0.99 -6.66 16.65
N ARG A 185 0.66 -7.95 16.82
CA ARG A 185 -0.01 -8.46 18.01
C ARG A 185 1.03 -8.95 19.03
N SER A 186 1.53 -8.05 19.88
CA SER A 186 2.48 -8.38 20.95
C SER A 186 2.02 -7.82 22.30
N LEU A 187 2.48 -8.41 23.40
CA LEU A 187 2.25 -7.88 24.75
C LEU A 187 2.94 -6.52 24.94
N ASP A 188 4.14 -6.37 24.38
CA ASP A 188 4.91 -5.11 24.38
C ASP A 188 4.09 -3.97 23.79
N ARG A 189 3.49 -4.19 22.61
CA ARG A 189 2.58 -3.22 22.00
C ARG A 189 1.40 -2.87 22.91
N LYS A 190 0.79 -3.86 23.58
CA LYS A 190 -0.37 -3.61 24.46
C LYS A 190 -0.01 -2.76 25.68
N ILE A 191 1.20 -2.92 26.19
CA ILE A 191 1.74 -2.11 27.27
C ILE A 191 1.97 -0.67 26.80
N LYS A 192 2.64 -0.49 25.64
CA LYS A 192 2.85 0.82 25.03
C LYS A 192 1.53 1.54 24.78
N GLU A 193 0.52 0.83 24.26
CA GLU A 193 -0.85 1.33 24.04
C GLU A 193 -1.48 1.88 25.33
N ALA A 194 -1.34 1.18 26.45
CA ALA A 194 -1.86 1.63 27.74
C ALA A 194 -1.18 2.92 28.24
N PHE A 195 0.15 2.99 28.15
CA PHE A 195 0.89 4.20 28.57
C PHE A 195 0.60 5.40 27.65
N LEU A 196 0.53 5.18 26.36
CA LEU A 196 0.18 6.23 25.40
C LEU A 196 -1.26 6.73 25.60
N ALA A 197 -2.19 5.85 25.98
CA ALA A 197 -3.55 6.24 26.32
C ALA A 197 -3.58 7.18 27.55
N VAL A 198 -2.87 6.86 28.63
CA VAL A 198 -2.76 7.72 29.82
C VAL A 198 -2.09 9.05 29.47
N TRP A 199 -1.05 9.03 28.60
CA TRP A 199 -0.40 10.25 28.14
C TRP A 199 -1.33 11.16 27.33
N LEU A 200 -2.14 10.57 26.43
CA LEU A 200 -3.16 11.31 25.67
C LEU A 200 -4.15 12.00 26.61
N GLU A 201 -4.65 11.29 27.62
CA GLU A 201 -5.60 11.85 28.62
C GLU A 201 -4.99 12.95 29.49
N TYR A 202 -3.68 12.92 29.67
CA TYR A 202 -2.98 14.01 30.37
C TYR A 202 -2.84 15.27 29.49
N ARG A 203 -2.78 15.10 28.17
CA ARG A 203 -2.52 16.18 27.19
C ARG A 203 -3.77 16.76 26.57
N LEU A 204 -4.82 15.98 26.45
CA LEU A 204 -6.04 16.29 25.70
C LEU A 204 -7.26 16.11 26.59
N THR A 205 -8.27 16.92 26.37
CA THR A 205 -9.59 16.74 26.99
C THR A 205 -10.29 15.52 26.38
N LYS A 206 -11.28 14.99 27.09
CA LYS A 206 -12.12 13.88 26.59
C LYS A 206 -12.76 14.18 25.23
N ASN A 207 -13.25 15.40 25.05
CA ASN A 207 -13.85 15.82 23.79
C ASN A 207 -12.84 15.87 22.64
N GLU A 208 -11.62 16.32 22.89
CA GLU A 208 -10.54 16.31 21.90
C GLU A 208 -10.13 14.88 21.53
N ILE A 209 -10.04 13.98 22.52
CA ILE A 209 -9.77 12.56 22.28
C ILE A 209 -10.86 11.92 21.43
N LEU A 210 -12.13 12.15 21.77
CA LEU A 210 -13.29 11.62 21.02
C LEU A 210 -13.28 12.17 19.58
N LYS A 211 -13.05 13.48 19.42
CA LYS A 211 -12.96 14.13 18.11
C LYS A 211 -11.87 13.50 17.26
N LEU A 212 -10.63 13.37 17.80
CA LEU A 212 -9.52 12.74 17.11
C LEU A 212 -9.82 11.28 16.73
N TYR A 213 -10.50 10.53 17.60
CA TYR A 213 -10.90 9.17 17.30
C TYR A 213 -11.86 9.10 16.12
N LEU A 214 -12.88 9.96 16.12
CA LEU A 214 -13.88 10.04 15.06
C LEU A 214 -13.27 10.48 13.71
N ASP A 215 -12.24 11.32 13.73
CA ASP A 215 -11.59 11.83 12.52
C ASP A 215 -10.55 10.88 11.94
N ARG A 216 -9.92 10.04 12.79
CA ARG A 216 -8.74 9.25 12.38
C ARG A 216 -9.00 7.76 12.17
N ALA A 217 -10.15 7.27 12.60
CA ALA A 217 -10.45 5.85 12.46
C ALA A 217 -10.70 5.49 10.99
N TYR A 218 -10.14 4.38 10.56
CA TYR A 218 -10.45 3.81 9.27
C TYR A 218 -11.87 3.25 9.27
N MET A 219 -12.68 3.66 8.27
CA MET A 219 -14.10 3.37 8.19
C MET A 219 -14.48 2.42 7.04
N GLY A 220 -13.48 1.83 6.35
CA GLY A 220 -13.71 1.02 5.15
C GLY A 220 -13.85 1.87 3.88
N GLY A 221 -13.77 1.23 2.70
CA GLY A 221 -13.88 1.91 1.41
C GLY A 221 -12.85 3.02 1.18
N GLY A 222 -11.64 2.89 1.76
CA GLY A 222 -10.60 3.91 1.66
C GLY A 222 -10.85 5.18 2.50
N THR A 223 -11.91 5.22 3.32
CA THR A 223 -12.28 6.42 4.07
C THR A 223 -11.73 6.42 5.50
N PHE A 224 -11.23 7.57 5.93
CA PHE A 224 -10.80 7.84 7.30
C PHE A 224 -11.68 8.93 7.91
N GLY A 225 -12.21 8.66 9.12
CA GLY A 225 -13.12 9.53 9.83
C GLY A 225 -14.59 9.39 9.43
N VAL A 226 -15.45 9.74 10.41
CA VAL A 226 -16.91 9.59 10.25
C VAL A 226 -17.51 10.54 9.23
N ALA A 227 -16.91 11.72 9.04
CA ALA A 227 -17.39 12.71 8.07
C ALA A 227 -17.19 12.21 6.63
N ALA A 228 -15.97 11.74 6.32
CA ALA A 228 -15.67 11.13 5.01
C ALA A 228 -16.50 9.87 4.77
N ALA A 229 -16.71 9.05 5.81
CA ALA A 229 -17.53 7.85 5.70
C ALA A 229 -19.03 8.16 5.47
N ALA A 230 -19.58 9.21 6.08
CA ALA A 230 -20.96 9.64 5.84
C ALA A 230 -21.18 10.10 4.38
N ASP A 231 -20.22 10.87 3.85
CA ASP A 231 -20.24 11.26 2.44
C ASP A 231 -20.09 10.04 1.51
N TYR A 232 -19.12 9.19 1.81
CA TYR A 232 -18.85 8.00 0.99
C TYR A 232 -20.01 7.02 0.95
N TYR A 233 -20.56 6.64 2.12
CA TYR A 233 -21.61 5.63 2.19
C TYR A 233 -23.01 6.16 1.91
N PHE A 234 -23.29 7.42 2.25
CA PHE A 234 -24.63 7.97 2.20
C PHE A 234 -24.78 9.22 1.30
N GLY A 235 -23.69 9.76 0.77
CA GLY A 235 -23.68 10.94 -0.11
C GLY A 235 -24.17 12.20 0.61
N LYS A 236 -23.96 12.32 1.92
CA LYS A 236 -24.42 13.45 2.74
C LYS A 236 -23.43 13.83 3.83
N SER A 237 -23.58 15.06 4.34
CA SER A 237 -22.80 15.51 5.49
C SER A 237 -23.06 14.62 6.71
N VAL A 238 -22.05 14.42 7.54
CA VAL A 238 -22.21 13.72 8.82
C VAL A 238 -23.22 14.40 9.76
N LYS A 239 -23.45 15.70 9.59
CA LYS A 239 -24.48 16.46 10.34
C LYS A 239 -25.90 15.93 10.08
N ASP A 240 -26.15 15.37 8.90
CA ASP A 240 -27.46 14.99 8.41
C ASP A 240 -27.72 13.47 8.48
N VAL A 241 -26.82 12.70 9.10
CA VAL A 241 -26.99 11.25 9.22
C VAL A 241 -28.15 10.93 10.18
N SER A 242 -29.00 10.02 9.75
CA SER A 242 -30.08 9.47 10.57
C SER A 242 -29.55 8.53 11.66
N LEU A 243 -30.38 8.18 12.64
CA LEU A 243 -30.00 7.22 13.69
C LEU A 243 -29.59 5.84 13.12
N ALA A 244 -30.23 5.36 12.05
CA ALA A 244 -29.88 4.11 11.40
C ALA A 244 -28.51 4.19 10.69
N GLU A 245 -28.21 5.33 10.04
CA GLU A 245 -26.93 5.59 9.39
C GLU A 245 -25.80 5.76 10.43
N ALA A 246 -26.06 6.51 11.51
CA ALA A 246 -25.14 6.68 12.62
C ALA A 246 -24.77 5.33 13.27
N ALA A 247 -25.76 4.45 13.48
CA ALA A 247 -25.54 3.11 13.98
C ALA A 247 -24.72 2.24 13.02
N MET A 248 -24.94 2.39 11.72
CA MET A 248 -24.13 1.69 10.70
C MET A 248 -22.67 2.20 10.69
N LEU A 249 -22.45 3.51 10.74
CA LEU A 249 -21.11 4.09 10.88
C LEU A 249 -20.42 3.62 12.16
N ALA A 250 -21.09 3.69 13.31
CA ALA A 250 -20.54 3.21 14.58
C ALA A 250 -20.21 1.70 14.54
N GLY A 251 -20.94 0.92 13.77
CA GLY A 251 -20.67 -0.50 13.55
C GLY A 251 -19.34 -0.81 12.85
N LEU A 252 -18.85 0.13 12.04
CA LEU A 252 -17.61 -0.03 11.26
C LEU A 252 -16.35 -0.04 12.14
N PHE A 253 -16.32 0.67 13.26
CA PHE A 253 -15.12 0.74 14.13
C PHE A 253 -14.64 -0.64 14.59
N LYS A 254 -15.52 -1.61 14.76
CA LYS A 254 -15.15 -2.98 15.18
C LYS A 254 -14.38 -3.74 14.11
N ALA A 255 -14.80 -3.67 12.86
CA ALA A 255 -14.19 -4.36 11.73
C ALA A 255 -14.64 -3.69 10.41
N PRO A 256 -14.01 -2.58 10.00
CA PRO A 256 -14.47 -1.75 8.90
C PRO A 256 -14.55 -2.51 7.57
N THR A 257 -13.60 -3.41 7.29
CA THR A 257 -13.61 -4.23 6.07
C THR A 257 -14.71 -5.27 6.04
N LYS A 258 -15.04 -5.87 7.21
CA LYS A 258 -16.08 -6.91 7.31
C LYS A 258 -17.48 -6.33 7.26
N TYR A 259 -17.67 -5.15 7.84
CA TYR A 259 -18.98 -4.51 7.99
C TYR A 259 -19.21 -3.35 7.03
N ALA A 260 -18.29 -3.12 6.08
CA ALA A 260 -18.48 -2.12 5.03
C ALA A 260 -19.75 -2.43 4.22
N PRO A 261 -20.70 -1.48 4.11
CA PRO A 261 -22.00 -1.73 3.46
C PRO A 261 -21.90 -2.12 1.98
N HIS A 262 -20.90 -1.64 1.26
CA HIS A 262 -20.66 -1.99 -0.14
C HIS A 262 -20.12 -3.42 -0.31
N VAL A 263 -19.49 -3.99 0.73
CA VAL A 263 -18.96 -5.36 0.71
C VAL A 263 -20.01 -6.36 1.15
N ASN A 264 -20.71 -6.10 2.29
CA ASN A 264 -21.68 -7.01 2.86
C ASN A 264 -22.79 -6.25 3.60
N LEU A 265 -23.78 -5.75 2.84
CA LEU A 265 -24.90 -4.98 3.40
C LEU A 265 -25.70 -5.73 4.47
N PRO A 266 -26.01 -7.05 4.32
CA PRO A 266 -26.66 -7.80 5.40
C PRO A 266 -25.87 -7.82 6.71
N ALA A 267 -24.56 -8.03 6.65
CA ALA A 267 -23.70 -8.01 7.85
C ALA A 267 -23.59 -6.60 8.46
N ALA A 268 -23.53 -5.56 7.62
CA ALA A 268 -23.53 -4.17 8.05
C ALA A 268 -24.82 -3.81 8.80
N ARG A 269 -25.98 -4.20 8.27
CA ARG A 269 -27.29 -4.00 8.92
C ARG A 269 -27.43 -4.78 10.22
N ALA A 270 -26.99 -6.04 10.24
CA ALA A 270 -26.99 -6.84 11.47
C ALA A 270 -26.12 -6.16 12.54
N ARG A 271 -24.92 -5.68 12.17
CA ARG A 271 -24.05 -4.96 13.09
C ARG A 271 -24.63 -3.62 13.55
N ALA A 272 -25.30 -2.87 12.68
CA ALA A 272 -26.02 -1.65 13.06
C ALA A 272 -27.12 -1.93 14.09
N ASN A 273 -27.84 -3.06 13.96
CA ASN A 273 -28.81 -3.49 14.94
C ASN A 273 -28.20 -3.82 16.32
N ASP A 274 -26.96 -4.43 16.32
CA ASP A 274 -26.21 -4.63 17.57
C ASP A 274 -25.86 -3.29 18.24
N VAL A 275 -25.45 -2.28 17.44
CA VAL A 275 -25.17 -0.93 17.93
C VAL A 275 -26.40 -0.29 18.53
N LEU A 276 -27.55 -0.37 17.84
CA LEU A 276 -28.81 0.16 18.31
C LEU A 276 -29.25 -0.50 19.63
N ASN A 277 -29.08 -1.81 19.77
CA ASN A 277 -29.30 -2.51 21.03
C ASN A 277 -28.38 -2.00 22.15
N ALA A 278 -27.08 -1.84 21.83
CA ALA A 278 -26.08 -1.32 22.77
C ALA A 278 -26.45 0.10 23.27
N MET A 279 -27.06 0.94 22.42
CA MET A 279 -27.53 2.28 22.80
C MET A 279 -28.69 2.22 23.81
N VAL A 280 -29.61 1.24 23.67
CA VAL A 280 -30.66 0.99 24.64
C VAL A 280 -30.09 0.47 25.95
N ASP A 281 -29.19 -0.51 25.90
CA ASP A 281 -28.51 -1.09 27.07
C ASP A 281 -27.65 -0.07 27.84
N ALA A 282 -27.13 0.95 27.13
CA ALA A 282 -26.40 2.06 27.72
C ALA A 282 -27.32 3.17 28.30
N GLY A 283 -28.62 3.09 28.07
CA GLY A 283 -29.58 4.13 28.47
C GLY A 283 -29.52 5.42 27.63
N PHE A 284 -28.85 5.38 26.48
CA PHE A 284 -28.73 6.55 25.60
C PHE A 284 -29.93 6.78 24.70
N MET A 285 -30.69 5.73 24.42
CA MET A 285 -31.92 5.76 23.60
C MET A 285 -33.01 4.87 24.20
N THR A 286 -34.26 5.18 23.88
CA THR A 286 -35.38 4.32 24.24
C THR A 286 -35.60 3.20 23.22
N ALA A 287 -36.21 2.09 23.65
CA ALA A 287 -36.49 0.99 22.72
C ALA A 287 -37.35 1.44 21.54
N GLY A 288 -38.33 2.36 21.73
CA GLY A 288 -39.18 2.86 20.66
C GLY A 288 -38.44 3.65 19.58
N GLN A 289 -37.44 4.48 19.96
CA GLN A 289 -36.58 5.21 19.01
C GLN A 289 -35.76 4.25 18.17
N VAL A 290 -35.21 3.23 18.80
CA VAL A 290 -34.37 2.21 18.17
C VAL A 290 -35.19 1.31 17.24
N ASP A 291 -36.41 0.92 17.62
CA ASP A 291 -37.31 0.12 16.78
C ASP A 291 -37.66 0.83 15.47
N SER A 292 -37.84 2.15 15.50
CA SER A 292 -38.07 2.93 14.29
C SER A 292 -36.86 2.86 13.34
N ALA A 293 -35.63 3.00 13.89
CA ALA A 293 -34.40 2.90 13.10
C ALA A 293 -34.17 1.49 12.51
N LYS A 294 -34.52 0.43 13.25
CA LYS A 294 -34.45 -0.95 12.78
C LYS A 294 -35.44 -1.26 11.64
N ARG A 295 -36.63 -0.68 11.68
CA ARG A 295 -37.65 -0.84 10.61
C ARG A 295 -37.26 -0.08 9.34
N ASN A 296 -36.54 1.01 9.48
CA ASN A 296 -36.00 1.83 8.37
C ASN A 296 -34.46 1.79 8.36
N PRO A 297 -33.85 0.66 7.97
CA PRO A 297 -32.43 0.49 8.02
C PRO A 297 -31.73 1.40 7.00
N ALA A 298 -30.48 1.81 7.31
CA ALA A 298 -29.69 2.61 6.42
C ALA A 298 -29.53 1.98 5.04
N THR A 299 -29.64 2.81 4.01
CA THR A 299 -29.46 2.43 2.61
C THR A 299 -28.26 3.18 2.06
N PRO A 300 -27.11 2.50 1.83
CA PRO A 300 -25.93 3.13 1.26
C PRO A 300 -26.19 3.49 -0.21
N VAL A 301 -25.49 4.53 -0.69
CA VAL A 301 -25.46 4.90 -2.11
C VAL A 301 -24.73 3.80 -2.88
N ASP A 302 -25.26 3.39 -4.02
CA ASP A 302 -24.60 2.39 -4.88
C ASP A 302 -23.49 3.04 -5.67
N ARG A 303 -22.29 3.07 -5.10
CA ARG A 303 -21.06 3.55 -5.76
C ARG A 303 -20.30 2.42 -6.46
N ARG A 304 -20.94 1.32 -6.83
CA ARG A 304 -20.29 0.18 -7.53
C ARG A 304 -19.61 0.55 -8.85
N ARG A 305 -19.81 1.78 -9.32
CA ARG A 305 -19.15 2.30 -10.54
C ARG A 305 -17.93 3.17 -10.26
N ASP A 306 -17.71 3.59 -9.01
CA ASP A 306 -16.55 4.38 -8.62
C ASP A 306 -15.57 3.48 -7.87
N SER A 307 -14.88 2.59 -8.58
CA SER A 307 -13.77 1.80 -8.02
C SER A 307 -12.65 2.77 -7.66
N SER A 308 -12.53 3.10 -6.36
CA SER A 308 -11.38 3.88 -5.89
C SER A 308 -10.12 3.03 -6.05
N PRO A 309 -9.06 3.53 -6.73
CA PRO A 309 -7.81 2.80 -6.88
C PRO A 309 -6.98 2.86 -5.59
N ASP A 310 -7.53 2.35 -4.48
CA ASP A 310 -7.00 2.55 -3.13
C ASP A 310 -5.57 2.06 -2.95
N TYR A 311 -5.19 0.92 -3.53
CA TYR A 311 -3.81 0.44 -3.51
C TYR A 311 -2.86 1.39 -4.23
N TYR A 312 -3.31 1.99 -5.34
CA TYR A 312 -2.53 2.99 -6.06
C TYR A 312 -2.40 4.28 -5.25
N LEU A 313 -3.50 4.77 -4.68
CA LEU A 313 -3.54 6.00 -3.90
C LEU A 313 -2.67 5.92 -2.63
N ASP A 314 -2.67 4.77 -1.94
CA ASP A 314 -1.81 4.56 -0.78
C ASP A 314 -0.32 4.60 -1.17
N TRP A 315 0.04 3.90 -2.26
CA TRP A 315 1.40 3.94 -2.78
C TRP A 315 1.79 5.35 -3.26
N ALA A 316 0.91 6.04 -3.97
CA ALA A 316 1.14 7.42 -4.43
C ALA A 316 1.33 8.39 -3.26
N PHE A 317 0.56 8.22 -2.18
CA PHE A 317 0.70 9.02 -0.98
C PHE A 317 2.05 8.78 -0.27
N ASP A 318 2.54 7.55 -0.22
CA ASP A 318 3.86 7.24 0.31
C ASP A 318 4.98 7.85 -0.56
N GLN A 319 4.82 7.91 -1.89
CA GLN A 319 5.74 8.61 -2.78
C GLN A 319 5.77 10.13 -2.51
N VAL A 320 4.61 10.76 -2.29
CA VAL A 320 4.52 12.19 -1.95
C VAL A 320 5.19 12.47 -0.61
N LYS A 321 5.00 11.62 0.40
CA LYS A 321 5.70 11.74 1.69
C LYS A 321 7.21 11.65 1.51
N ALA A 322 7.70 10.69 0.73
CA ALA A 322 9.12 10.54 0.46
C ALA A 322 9.72 11.79 -0.23
N LEU A 323 9.00 12.39 -1.20
CA LEU A 323 9.41 13.66 -1.83
C LEU A 323 9.47 14.82 -0.82
N ALA A 324 8.55 14.85 0.13
CA ALA A 324 8.55 15.85 1.19
C ALA A 324 9.70 15.65 2.20
N ASP A 325 9.96 14.39 2.57
CA ASP A 325 11.08 14.04 3.47
C ASP A 325 12.44 14.34 2.82
N ASP A 326 12.54 14.22 1.49
CA ASP A 326 13.69 14.63 0.69
C ASP A 326 13.80 16.16 0.51
N GLY A 327 12.87 16.94 1.08
CA GLY A 327 12.85 18.40 1.01
C GLY A 327 12.44 19.00 -0.33
N LYS A 328 11.87 18.20 -1.24
CA LYS A 328 11.50 18.62 -2.61
C LYS A 328 10.19 19.41 -2.68
N LEU A 329 9.32 19.34 -1.65
CA LEU A 329 7.97 19.91 -1.69
C LEU A 329 7.76 21.17 -0.84
N GLY A 330 8.79 21.72 -0.18
CA GLY A 330 8.65 22.88 0.67
C GLY A 330 7.75 22.65 1.92
N PRO A 331 7.25 23.72 2.56
CA PRO A 331 6.49 23.63 3.82
C PRO A 331 5.00 23.31 3.65
N ASP A 332 4.45 23.45 2.43
CA ASP A 332 3.02 23.24 2.18
C ASP A 332 2.60 21.78 2.44
N ARG A 333 1.43 21.61 3.04
CA ARG A 333 0.88 20.31 3.42
C ARG A 333 -0.45 20.00 2.74
N VAL A 334 -1.06 20.98 2.07
CA VAL A 334 -2.26 20.79 1.24
C VAL A 334 -1.81 20.76 -0.21
N LEU A 335 -1.86 19.59 -0.81
CA LEU A 335 -1.26 19.33 -2.11
C LEU A 335 -2.28 18.78 -3.11
N THR A 336 -2.18 19.16 -4.37
CA THR A 336 -2.87 18.53 -5.49
C THR A 336 -1.84 17.84 -6.36
N VAL A 337 -1.97 16.53 -6.55
CA VAL A 337 -1.01 15.71 -7.28
C VAL A 337 -1.65 15.18 -8.56
N LYS A 338 -1.13 15.61 -9.71
CA LYS A 338 -1.46 15.01 -11.00
C LYS A 338 -0.62 13.74 -11.18
N THR A 339 -1.30 12.61 -11.34
CA THR A 339 -0.66 11.30 -11.45
C THR A 339 -0.64 10.78 -12.88
N PRO A 340 0.23 9.81 -13.21
CA PRO A 340 0.15 9.07 -14.48
C PRO A 340 -0.94 8.00 -14.49
N HIS A 341 -1.73 7.84 -13.43
CA HIS A 341 -2.79 6.84 -13.30
C HIS A 341 -3.77 6.88 -14.47
N ASP A 342 -4.11 5.70 -14.97
CA ASP A 342 -5.09 5.53 -16.05
C ASP A 342 -6.28 4.72 -15.51
N PRO A 343 -7.45 5.36 -15.27
CA PRO A 343 -8.61 4.69 -14.69
C PRO A 343 -9.06 3.47 -15.49
N ALA A 344 -9.02 3.55 -16.82
CA ALA A 344 -9.48 2.44 -17.66
C ALA A 344 -8.57 1.20 -17.57
N ILE A 345 -7.24 1.43 -17.47
CA ILE A 345 -6.27 0.34 -17.26
C ILE A 345 -6.41 -0.23 -15.83
N GLN A 346 -6.64 0.64 -14.84
CA GLN A 346 -6.87 0.23 -13.45
C GLN A 346 -8.11 -0.66 -13.33
N ASP A 347 -9.25 -0.19 -13.84
CA ASP A 347 -10.52 -0.93 -13.79
C ASP A 347 -10.37 -2.30 -14.48
N ARG A 348 -9.70 -2.33 -15.63
CA ARG A 348 -9.44 -3.58 -16.34
C ARG A 348 -8.53 -4.52 -15.57
N ALA A 349 -7.52 -3.99 -14.87
CA ALA A 349 -6.61 -4.79 -14.04
C ALA A 349 -7.33 -5.40 -12.83
N ASP A 350 -8.17 -4.62 -12.14
CA ASP A 350 -9.00 -5.08 -11.03
C ASP A 350 -9.99 -6.16 -11.49
N GLU A 351 -10.70 -5.92 -12.59
CA GLU A 351 -11.64 -6.88 -13.18
C GLU A 351 -10.96 -8.18 -13.60
N ALA A 352 -9.80 -8.10 -14.24
CA ALA A 352 -9.06 -9.27 -14.71
C ALA A 352 -8.58 -10.13 -13.52
N ILE A 353 -8.06 -9.52 -12.46
CA ILE A 353 -7.65 -10.25 -11.26
C ILE A 353 -8.84 -10.92 -10.59
N GLU A 354 -9.93 -10.19 -10.36
CA GLU A 354 -11.12 -10.75 -9.70
C GLU A 354 -11.77 -11.86 -10.54
N SER A 355 -11.94 -11.63 -11.84
CA SER A 355 -12.58 -12.63 -12.72
C SER A 355 -11.78 -13.92 -12.80
N ILE A 356 -10.45 -13.83 -12.96
CA ILE A 356 -9.56 -14.99 -13.06
C ILE A 356 -9.47 -15.72 -11.71
N LEU A 357 -9.35 -15.03 -10.59
CA LEU A 357 -9.36 -15.65 -9.27
C LEU A 357 -10.69 -16.34 -8.97
N ARG A 358 -11.80 -15.72 -9.33
CA ARG A 358 -13.14 -16.32 -9.15
C ARG A 358 -13.35 -17.56 -9.99
N GLN A 359 -12.96 -17.53 -11.28
CA GLN A 359 -13.19 -18.63 -12.23
C GLN A 359 -12.20 -19.78 -12.04
N HIS A 360 -10.93 -19.47 -11.81
CA HIS A 360 -9.83 -20.44 -11.85
C HIS A 360 -9.11 -20.61 -10.52
N GLY A 361 -9.21 -19.63 -9.63
CA GLY A 361 -8.52 -19.63 -8.32
C GLY A 361 -8.76 -20.90 -7.51
N PRO A 362 -10.01 -21.37 -7.34
CA PRO A 362 -10.29 -22.61 -6.58
C PRO A 362 -9.58 -23.83 -7.17
N GLY A 363 -9.58 -24.00 -8.51
CA GLY A 363 -8.91 -25.10 -9.19
C GLY A 363 -7.38 -25.10 -8.99
N TYR A 364 -6.78 -23.92 -8.89
CA TYR A 364 -5.36 -23.77 -8.62
C TYR A 364 -5.04 -23.58 -7.14
N ARG A 365 -6.00 -23.52 -6.24
CA ARG A 365 -5.84 -23.17 -4.82
C ARG A 365 -5.11 -21.83 -4.65
N ALA A 366 -5.32 -20.88 -5.54
CA ALA A 366 -4.78 -19.54 -5.51
C ALA A 366 -5.83 -18.57 -4.96
N LYS A 367 -5.46 -17.77 -3.94
CA LYS A 367 -6.38 -16.87 -3.23
C LYS A 367 -6.09 -15.41 -3.51
N GLN A 368 -4.84 -15.06 -3.90
CA GLN A 368 -4.38 -13.70 -4.07
C GLN A 368 -3.63 -13.52 -5.39
N ALA A 369 -3.66 -12.27 -5.86
CA ALA A 369 -2.88 -11.83 -7.00
C ALA A 369 -2.52 -10.35 -6.83
N ALA A 370 -1.50 -9.89 -7.54
CA ALA A 370 -1.13 -8.49 -7.60
C ALA A 370 -0.57 -8.16 -8.99
N THR A 371 -0.76 -6.92 -9.43
CA THR A 371 -0.21 -6.44 -10.69
C THR A 371 0.21 -4.98 -10.63
N VAL A 372 1.20 -4.65 -11.46
CA VAL A 372 1.64 -3.28 -11.76
C VAL A 372 1.67 -3.12 -13.26
N VAL A 373 1.08 -2.04 -13.77
CA VAL A 373 1.20 -1.60 -15.17
C VAL A 373 1.87 -0.23 -15.19
N MET A 374 2.92 -0.08 -16.00
CA MET A 374 3.67 1.19 -16.09
C MET A 374 4.23 1.42 -17.49
N ASP A 375 4.57 2.66 -17.78
CA ASP A 375 5.29 3.03 -19.00
C ASP A 375 6.78 2.64 -18.88
N PRO A 376 7.52 2.57 -20.00
CA PRO A 376 8.97 2.29 -19.98
C PRO A 376 9.80 3.31 -19.21
N ASP A 377 9.31 4.54 -19.05
CA ASP A 377 9.97 5.61 -18.29
C ASP A 377 9.71 5.56 -16.78
N GLY A 378 8.81 4.70 -16.32
CA GLY A 378 8.48 4.53 -14.91
C GLY A 378 7.12 5.10 -14.49
N ALA A 379 6.37 5.76 -15.37
CA ALA A 379 5.04 6.28 -15.07
C ALA A 379 4.06 5.14 -14.75
N VAL A 380 3.61 5.02 -13.49
CA VAL A 380 2.74 3.91 -13.08
C VAL A 380 1.30 4.21 -13.43
N ARG A 381 0.70 3.37 -14.29
CA ARG A 381 -0.65 3.50 -14.81
C ARG A 381 -1.70 2.85 -13.94
N ALA A 382 -1.37 1.70 -13.33
CA ALA A 382 -2.27 0.94 -12.47
C ALA A 382 -1.50 0.10 -11.45
N ILE A 383 -2.07 -0.05 -10.26
CA ILE A 383 -1.60 -0.97 -9.21
C ILE A 383 -2.79 -1.71 -8.62
N VAL A 384 -2.75 -3.03 -8.65
CA VAL A 384 -3.68 -3.89 -7.91
C VAL A 384 -2.88 -4.68 -6.88
N GLY A 385 -3.07 -4.37 -5.61
CA GLY A 385 -2.32 -4.97 -4.50
C GLY A 385 -2.95 -6.22 -3.89
N GLY A 386 -4.08 -6.67 -4.41
CA GLY A 386 -4.81 -7.84 -3.92
C GLY A 386 -6.18 -7.96 -4.57
N ARG A 387 -6.90 -9.02 -4.23
CA ARG A 387 -8.23 -9.30 -4.77
C ARG A 387 -9.28 -8.27 -4.35
N ASP A 388 -9.20 -7.79 -3.12
CA ASP A 388 -10.17 -6.89 -2.51
C ASP A 388 -9.47 -6.03 -1.44
N TYR A 389 -9.43 -4.72 -1.68
CA TYR A 389 -8.85 -3.75 -0.75
C TYR A 389 -9.63 -3.71 0.58
N GLY A 390 -10.96 -3.83 0.51
CA GLY A 390 -11.82 -3.88 1.70
C GLY A 390 -11.52 -5.08 2.60
N ALA A 391 -11.16 -6.23 2.02
CA ALA A 391 -10.77 -7.43 2.77
C ALA A 391 -9.33 -7.34 3.31
N SER A 392 -8.42 -6.69 2.59
CA SER A 392 -7.00 -6.54 2.97
C SER A 392 -6.37 -5.33 2.31
N GLN A 393 -5.97 -4.35 3.12
CA GLN A 393 -5.25 -3.15 2.66
C GLN A 393 -3.76 -3.41 2.36
N PHE A 394 -3.26 -4.59 2.70
CA PHE A 394 -1.87 -4.95 2.43
C PHE A 394 -1.61 -4.98 0.93
N ASN A 395 -0.81 -4.01 0.46
CA ASN A 395 -0.47 -3.85 -0.95
C ASN A 395 0.59 -4.86 -1.37
N ARG A 396 0.17 -5.99 -1.94
CA ARG A 396 1.08 -7.07 -2.35
C ARG A 396 1.95 -6.67 -3.54
N ALA A 397 1.53 -5.67 -4.31
CA ALA A 397 2.29 -5.19 -5.45
C ALA A 397 3.56 -4.43 -5.03
N THR A 398 3.51 -3.70 -3.92
CA THR A 398 4.59 -2.81 -3.48
C THR A 398 5.29 -3.25 -2.21
N SER A 399 4.61 -4.05 -1.35
CA SER A 399 5.10 -4.37 -0.01
C SER A 399 5.32 -5.87 0.25
N SER A 400 4.79 -6.78 -0.61
CA SER A 400 4.97 -8.22 -0.43
C SER A 400 6.24 -8.70 -1.11
N LEU A 401 7.16 -9.24 -0.32
CA LEU A 401 8.35 -9.92 -0.82
C LEU A 401 7.99 -11.35 -1.21
N ARG A 402 8.18 -11.71 -2.49
CA ARG A 402 7.85 -13.01 -3.07
C ARG A 402 8.97 -13.52 -3.97
N GLN A 403 9.21 -14.83 -3.98
CA GLN A 403 10.23 -15.41 -4.84
C GLN A 403 9.83 -15.30 -6.31
N PRO A 404 10.63 -14.63 -7.17
CA PRO A 404 10.31 -14.46 -8.59
C PRO A 404 10.52 -15.74 -9.41
N GLY A 405 11.25 -16.71 -8.88
CA GLY A 405 11.63 -17.92 -9.61
C GLY A 405 12.29 -17.57 -10.94
N SER A 406 11.95 -18.30 -11.99
CA SER A 406 12.55 -18.10 -13.32
C SER A 406 12.35 -16.73 -13.96
N SER A 407 11.47 -15.87 -13.42
CA SER A 407 11.38 -14.48 -13.91
C SER A 407 12.57 -13.61 -13.49
N PHE A 408 13.40 -14.08 -12.56
CA PHE A 408 14.68 -13.43 -12.21
C PHE A 408 15.80 -13.69 -13.22
N LYS A 409 15.73 -14.76 -14.02
CA LYS A 409 16.80 -15.15 -14.97
C LYS A 409 17.26 -14.04 -15.93
N PRO A 410 16.38 -13.16 -16.45
CA PRO A 410 16.82 -12.07 -17.32
C PRO A 410 17.90 -11.17 -16.71
N PHE A 411 17.91 -10.97 -15.40
CA PHE A 411 18.97 -10.20 -14.73
C PHE A 411 20.34 -10.92 -14.76
N VAL A 412 20.32 -12.25 -14.63
CA VAL A 412 21.52 -13.08 -14.75
C VAL A 412 22.08 -13.02 -16.18
N TYR A 413 21.19 -13.17 -17.17
CA TYR A 413 21.55 -13.11 -18.58
C TYR A 413 22.08 -11.72 -18.95
N ALA A 414 21.40 -10.66 -18.54
CA ALA A 414 21.85 -9.29 -18.77
C ALA A 414 23.24 -9.03 -18.19
N THR A 415 23.52 -9.51 -16.98
CA THR A 415 24.84 -9.41 -16.35
C THR A 415 25.91 -10.14 -17.16
N ALA A 416 25.62 -11.33 -17.65
CA ALA A 416 26.55 -12.15 -18.44
C ALA A 416 26.80 -11.55 -19.83
N LEU A 417 25.77 -10.98 -20.49
CA LEU A 417 25.92 -10.27 -21.76
C LEU A 417 26.69 -8.96 -21.57
N GLN A 418 26.40 -8.21 -20.52
CA GLN A 418 27.09 -6.95 -20.19
C GLN A 418 28.58 -7.18 -19.89
N ALA A 419 28.96 -8.34 -19.35
CA ALA A 419 30.34 -8.77 -19.18
C ALA A 419 31.01 -9.25 -20.48
N GLY A 420 30.30 -9.27 -21.62
CA GLY A 420 30.82 -9.70 -22.92
C GLY A 420 31.05 -11.21 -23.06
N LEU A 421 30.56 -12.01 -22.11
CA LEU A 421 30.82 -13.46 -22.08
C LEU A 421 29.94 -14.26 -23.03
N TYR A 422 28.79 -13.72 -23.40
CA TYR A 422 27.77 -14.41 -24.21
C TYR A 422 27.13 -13.46 -25.24
N LYS A 423 26.59 -14.06 -26.29
CA LYS A 423 25.68 -13.41 -27.27
C LYS A 423 24.43 -14.25 -27.44
N PRO A 424 23.32 -13.73 -27.95
CA PRO A 424 22.06 -14.49 -28.15
C PRO A 424 22.25 -15.83 -28.92
N SER A 425 23.19 -15.86 -29.89
CA SER A 425 23.49 -17.04 -30.69
C SER A 425 24.52 -18.00 -30.04
N THR A 426 25.14 -17.64 -28.91
CA THR A 426 26.12 -18.50 -28.22
C THR A 426 25.47 -19.85 -27.89
N VAL A 427 26.15 -20.94 -28.31
CA VAL A 427 25.69 -22.29 -27.98
C VAL A 427 26.09 -22.61 -26.54
N VAL A 428 25.10 -22.97 -25.74
CA VAL A 428 25.24 -23.39 -24.33
C VAL A 428 24.81 -24.83 -24.20
N THR A 429 25.35 -25.55 -23.21
CA THR A 429 25.00 -26.96 -22.99
C THR A 429 24.26 -27.12 -21.68
N ASP A 430 23.03 -27.56 -21.79
CA ASP A 430 22.21 -27.97 -20.64
C ASP A 430 22.71 -29.35 -20.14
N ARG A 431 23.40 -29.31 -19.01
CA ARG A 431 24.01 -30.48 -18.36
C ARG A 431 24.00 -30.32 -16.84
N PRO A 432 24.17 -31.38 -16.07
CA PRO A 432 24.34 -31.28 -14.62
C PRO A 432 25.41 -30.25 -14.24
N VAL A 433 25.08 -29.39 -13.29
CA VAL A 433 25.99 -28.40 -12.69
C VAL A 433 25.74 -28.35 -11.20
N CYS A 434 26.82 -28.35 -10.40
CA CYS A 434 26.72 -28.29 -8.94
C CYS A 434 27.60 -27.16 -8.39
N ILE A 435 27.18 -26.53 -7.31
CA ILE A 435 27.96 -25.62 -6.49
C ILE A 435 27.96 -26.18 -5.08
N GLY A 436 29.10 -26.80 -4.68
CA GLY A 436 29.14 -27.64 -3.49
C GLY A 436 28.15 -28.81 -3.60
N ASN A 437 27.32 -28.97 -2.60
CA ASN A 437 26.30 -30.04 -2.54
C ASN A 437 24.98 -29.67 -3.22
N TRP A 438 24.86 -28.48 -3.77
CA TRP A 438 23.62 -28.03 -4.41
C TRP A 438 23.71 -28.17 -5.94
N CYS A 439 22.78 -28.94 -6.51
CA CYS A 439 22.67 -29.20 -7.95
C CYS A 439 21.22 -28.86 -8.40
N PRO A 440 21.01 -27.82 -9.22
CA PRO A 440 19.67 -27.51 -9.72
C PRO A 440 19.19 -28.53 -10.76
N ASN A 441 17.91 -28.87 -10.70
CA ASN A 441 17.23 -29.66 -11.72
C ASN A 441 16.41 -28.75 -12.63
N ASN A 442 16.28 -29.12 -13.90
CA ASN A 442 15.27 -28.55 -14.79
C ASN A 442 13.88 -29.00 -14.38
N TYR A 443 12.85 -28.26 -14.82
CA TYR A 443 11.45 -28.57 -14.52
C TYR A 443 11.06 -30.01 -14.89
N GLY A 444 11.48 -30.51 -16.06
CA GLY A 444 11.26 -31.88 -16.53
C GLY A 444 12.22 -32.95 -15.98
N ARG A 445 13.15 -32.59 -15.07
CA ARG A 445 14.21 -33.48 -14.53
C ARG A 445 15.07 -34.13 -15.61
N SER A 446 15.13 -33.55 -16.79
CA SER A 446 15.96 -33.98 -17.93
C SER A 446 16.82 -32.84 -18.44
N TYR A 447 17.87 -33.18 -19.18
CA TYR A 447 18.79 -32.23 -19.78
C TYR A 447 18.62 -32.26 -21.30
N ALA A 448 18.56 -31.08 -21.90
CA ALA A 448 18.25 -30.92 -23.32
C ALA A 448 19.50 -30.81 -24.22
N GLY A 449 20.70 -30.91 -23.64
CA GLY A 449 21.96 -30.82 -24.40
C GLY A 449 22.28 -29.42 -24.93
N SER A 450 22.92 -29.35 -26.09
CA SER A 450 23.39 -28.08 -26.65
C SER A 450 22.30 -27.34 -27.40
N MET A 451 22.20 -26.02 -27.15
CA MET A 451 21.22 -25.14 -27.78
C MET A 451 21.72 -23.68 -27.80
N PRO A 452 21.17 -22.82 -28.67
CA PRO A 452 21.42 -21.38 -28.59
C PRO A 452 20.95 -20.80 -27.25
N LEU A 453 21.66 -19.78 -26.76
CA LEU A 453 21.33 -19.09 -25.51
C LEU A 453 19.88 -18.56 -25.51
N THR A 454 19.43 -18.03 -26.65
CA THR A 454 18.04 -17.59 -26.88
C THR A 454 17.03 -18.69 -26.55
N THR A 455 17.29 -19.93 -27.04
CA THR A 455 16.41 -21.09 -26.78
C THR A 455 16.44 -21.49 -25.31
N ALA A 456 17.61 -21.43 -24.66
CA ALA A 456 17.74 -21.72 -23.23
C ALA A 456 16.93 -20.79 -22.36
N LEU A 457 16.90 -19.46 -22.67
CA LEU A 457 16.06 -18.48 -21.98
C LEU A 457 14.57 -18.72 -22.26
N ALA A 458 14.19 -18.92 -23.52
CA ALA A 458 12.80 -19.14 -23.93
C ALA A 458 12.20 -20.40 -23.26
N LYS A 459 12.96 -21.50 -23.20
CA LYS A 459 12.59 -22.75 -22.52
C LYS A 459 12.82 -22.71 -21.00
N SER A 460 13.40 -21.61 -20.48
CA SER A 460 13.61 -21.41 -19.05
C SER A 460 14.49 -22.47 -18.37
N ILE A 461 15.54 -22.94 -19.04
CA ILE A 461 16.49 -23.94 -18.52
C ILE A 461 17.13 -23.43 -17.22
N ASN A 462 17.22 -24.28 -16.18
CA ASN A 462 17.72 -23.88 -14.86
C ASN A 462 19.25 -23.94 -14.74
N THR A 463 19.88 -24.85 -15.43
CA THR A 463 21.33 -25.08 -15.34
C THR A 463 22.15 -23.93 -15.94
N ILE A 464 21.62 -23.26 -16.97
CA ILE A 464 22.32 -22.20 -17.71
C ILE A 464 22.58 -20.97 -16.86
N PRO A 465 21.63 -20.34 -16.15
CA PRO A 465 21.92 -19.17 -15.29
C PRO A 465 22.88 -19.51 -14.14
N VAL A 466 22.89 -20.77 -13.67
CA VAL A 466 23.87 -21.20 -12.67
C VAL A 466 25.27 -21.30 -13.28
N GLN A 467 25.42 -21.89 -14.49
CA GLN A 467 26.67 -21.87 -15.23
C GLN A 467 27.16 -20.46 -15.53
N MET A 468 26.25 -19.54 -15.89
CA MET A 468 26.56 -18.12 -16.08
C MET A 468 27.11 -17.46 -14.82
N SER A 469 26.52 -17.73 -13.65
CA SER A 469 27.05 -17.18 -12.39
C SER A 469 28.48 -17.62 -12.10
N ILE A 470 28.82 -18.87 -12.46
CA ILE A 470 30.20 -19.38 -12.36
C ILE A 470 31.10 -18.66 -13.37
N ALA A 471 30.66 -18.57 -14.63
CA ALA A 471 31.45 -17.95 -15.71
C ALA A 471 31.74 -16.46 -15.45
N ILE A 472 30.75 -15.70 -14.93
CA ILE A 472 30.95 -14.29 -14.54
C ILE A 472 32.03 -14.16 -13.47
N GLY A 473 32.06 -15.04 -12.48
CA GLY A 473 33.12 -15.02 -11.46
C GLY A 473 34.47 -15.50 -11.99
N GLN A 474 34.50 -16.51 -12.86
CA GLN A 474 35.75 -16.99 -13.49
C GLN A 474 36.40 -15.92 -14.38
N ALA A 475 35.60 -15.09 -15.03
CA ALA A 475 36.08 -13.95 -15.81
C ALA A 475 36.83 -12.90 -14.96
N THR A 476 36.73 -12.93 -13.65
CA THR A 476 37.56 -12.09 -12.74
C THR A 476 38.89 -12.74 -12.32
N GLY A 477 39.22 -13.93 -12.86
CA GLY A 477 40.40 -14.68 -12.52
C GLY A 477 40.23 -15.73 -11.41
N GLU A 478 39.06 -15.90 -10.85
CA GLU A 478 38.80 -16.92 -9.81
C GLU A 478 38.58 -18.30 -10.43
N SER A 479 39.45 -19.25 -10.12
CA SER A 479 39.39 -20.61 -10.66
C SER A 479 38.51 -21.58 -9.85
N HIS A 480 38.34 -21.33 -8.56
CA HIS A 480 37.58 -22.23 -7.69
C HIS A 480 36.05 -22.01 -7.89
N VAL A 481 35.34 -23.04 -8.35
CA VAL A 481 33.97 -22.98 -8.81
C VAL A 481 33.03 -22.33 -7.77
N ALA A 482 33.08 -22.70 -6.51
CA ALA A 482 32.20 -22.17 -5.49
C ALA A 482 32.47 -20.67 -5.20
N ARG A 483 33.73 -20.23 -5.21
CA ARG A 483 34.08 -18.82 -5.04
C ARG A 483 33.72 -18.02 -6.28
N ALA A 484 34.00 -18.54 -7.48
CA ALA A 484 33.59 -17.93 -8.74
C ALA A 484 32.06 -17.74 -8.80
N ALA A 485 31.30 -18.77 -8.46
CA ALA A 485 29.84 -18.68 -8.39
C ALA A 485 29.35 -17.59 -7.42
N ARG A 486 30.01 -17.42 -6.26
CA ARG A 486 29.68 -16.34 -5.31
C ARG A 486 30.00 -14.96 -5.87
N ILE A 487 31.18 -14.78 -6.47
CA ILE A 487 31.55 -13.51 -7.12
C ILE A 487 30.55 -13.17 -8.22
N GLY A 488 30.17 -14.16 -9.06
CA GLY A 488 29.18 -13.98 -10.10
C GLY A 488 27.80 -13.57 -9.56
N ARG A 489 27.33 -14.18 -8.46
CA ARG A 489 26.08 -13.80 -7.81
C ARG A 489 26.12 -12.37 -7.25
N MET A 490 27.26 -11.95 -6.68
CA MET A 490 27.42 -10.55 -6.22
C MET A 490 27.31 -9.56 -7.39
N LYS A 491 27.91 -9.89 -8.54
CA LYS A 491 27.77 -9.08 -9.77
C LYS A 491 26.33 -9.06 -10.30
N ILE A 492 25.61 -10.18 -10.23
CA ILE A 492 24.21 -10.26 -10.58
C ILE A 492 23.35 -9.38 -9.65
N ILE A 493 23.61 -9.41 -8.34
CA ILE A 493 22.94 -8.54 -7.36
C ILE A 493 23.23 -7.06 -7.67
N GLU A 494 24.49 -6.70 -7.93
CA GLU A 494 24.88 -5.34 -8.30
C GLU A 494 24.13 -4.86 -9.54
N THR A 495 24.12 -5.66 -10.62
CA THR A 495 23.40 -5.34 -11.86
C THR A 495 21.89 -5.22 -11.62
N SER A 496 21.29 -6.15 -10.85
CA SER A 496 19.87 -6.11 -10.55
C SER A 496 19.47 -4.86 -9.79
N ARG A 497 20.28 -4.43 -8.82
CA ARG A 497 20.08 -3.17 -8.09
C ARG A 497 20.23 -1.95 -8.99
N ALA A 498 21.26 -1.94 -9.86
CA ALA A 498 21.42 -0.89 -10.85
C ALA A 498 20.20 -0.80 -11.78
N MET A 499 19.60 -1.92 -12.13
CA MET A 499 18.36 -2.00 -12.93
C MET A 499 17.10 -1.59 -12.17
N GLY A 500 17.16 -1.34 -10.86
CA GLY A 500 16.03 -0.79 -10.10
C GLY A 500 15.37 -1.73 -9.12
N LEU A 501 15.90 -2.94 -8.86
CA LEU A 501 15.39 -3.80 -7.80
C LEU A 501 15.87 -3.27 -6.44
N ASN A 502 14.94 -2.72 -5.66
CA ASN A 502 15.21 -2.18 -4.33
C ASN A 502 15.04 -3.23 -3.22
N SER A 503 14.38 -4.35 -3.52
CA SER A 503 14.20 -5.46 -2.59
C SER A 503 15.54 -6.02 -2.07
N PRO A 504 15.60 -6.55 -0.84
CA PRO A 504 16.82 -7.09 -0.26
C PRO A 504 17.21 -8.42 -0.94
N LEU A 505 18.11 -8.35 -1.93
CA LEU A 505 18.59 -9.53 -2.65
C LEU A 505 19.61 -10.30 -1.78
N THR A 506 19.21 -11.45 -1.24
CA THR A 506 20.08 -12.30 -0.43
C THR A 506 20.98 -13.18 -1.31
N ASP A 507 22.29 -13.24 -1.01
CA ASP A 507 23.25 -14.13 -1.69
C ASP A 507 23.02 -15.59 -1.26
N THR A 508 22.22 -16.32 -2.03
CA THR A 508 22.03 -17.76 -1.90
C THR A 508 22.55 -18.49 -3.14
N VAL A 509 22.93 -19.74 -2.99
CA VAL A 509 23.42 -20.55 -4.14
C VAL A 509 22.39 -20.65 -5.26
N SER A 510 21.11 -20.54 -4.94
CA SER A 510 19.97 -20.61 -5.86
C SER A 510 19.49 -19.23 -6.36
N LEU A 511 20.16 -18.13 -6.00
CA LEU A 511 19.87 -16.78 -6.51
C LEU A 511 19.71 -16.75 -8.05
N PRO A 512 20.58 -17.41 -8.85
CA PRO A 512 20.50 -17.33 -10.32
C PRO A 512 19.20 -17.89 -10.90
N ILE A 513 18.47 -18.70 -10.15
CA ILE A 513 17.15 -19.23 -10.54
C ILE A 513 15.97 -18.54 -9.83
N GLY A 514 16.26 -17.45 -9.09
CA GLY A 514 15.24 -16.57 -8.51
C GLY A 514 14.75 -16.97 -7.12
N ALA A 515 15.66 -17.34 -6.23
CA ALA A 515 15.34 -17.65 -4.83
C ALA A 515 15.29 -16.41 -3.91
N ALA A 516 15.86 -15.27 -4.32
CA ALA A 516 15.75 -14.03 -3.56
C ALA A 516 14.37 -13.39 -3.77
N GLU A 517 13.75 -12.94 -2.70
CA GLU A 517 12.41 -12.36 -2.74
C GLU A 517 12.43 -10.91 -3.24
N VAL A 518 11.40 -10.53 -4.00
CA VAL A 518 11.23 -9.21 -4.62
C VAL A 518 9.77 -8.80 -4.60
N THR A 519 9.51 -7.50 -4.78
CA THR A 519 8.15 -6.97 -4.98
C THR A 519 7.74 -6.99 -6.45
N VAL A 520 6.43 -6.90 -6.72
CA VAL A 520 5.90 -6.84 -8.11
C VAL A 520 6.37 -5.57 -8.81
N ILE A 521 6.37 -4.44 -8.10
CA ILE A 521 6.81 -3.16 -8.66
C ILE A 521 8.31 -3.16 -9.00
N ASP A 522 9.16 -3.80 -8.19
CA ASP A 522 10.59 -3.95 -8.50
C ASP A 522 10.81 -4.76 -9.77
N MET A 523 10.03 -5.83 -9.95
CA MET A 523 10.11 -6.63 -11.17
C MET A 523 9.67 -5.83 -12.41
N ALA A 524 8.61 -5.01 -12.29
CA ALA A 524 8.20 -4.10 -13.36
C ALA A 524 9.32 -3.09 -13.69
N ALA A 525 9.92 -2.45 -12.68
CA ALA A 525 11.02 -1.50 -12.84
C ALA A 525 12.25 -2.12 -13.49
N GLY A 526 12.65 -3.32 -13.06
CA GLY A 526 13.80 -4.03 -13.65
C GLY A 526 13.59 -4.40 -15.11
N TYR A 527 12.38 -4.82 -15.50
CA TYR A 527 12.06 -5.14 -16.89
C TYR A 527 11.89 -3.90 -17.77
N ALA A 528 11.47 -2.77 -17.20
CA ALA A 528 11.42 -1.50 -17.91
C ALA A 528 12.78 -1.11 -18.50
N VAL A 529 13.90 -1.48 -17.86
CA VAL A 529 15.24 -1.22 -18.37
C VAL A 529 15.45 -1.83 -19.77
N PHE A 530 14.92 -3.01 -20.02
CA PHE A 530 15.01 -3.64 -21.34
C PHE A 530 14.18 -2.87 -22.37
N ALA A 531 12.93 -2.56 -22.05
CA ALA A 531 12.03 -1.80 -22.93
C ALA A 531 12.55 -0.39 -23.21
N ASN A 532 13.26 0.23 -22.24
CA ASN A 532 13.79 1.59 -22.29
C ASN A 532 15.23 1.67 -22.83
N GLY A 533 15.67 0.66 -23.61
CA GLY A 533 16.98 0.66 -24.26
C GLY A 533 18.18 0.63 -23.31
N GLY A 534 18.03 0.06 -22.12
CA GLY A 534 19.07 -0.08 -21.10
C GLY A 534 19.11 1.03 -20.06
N LYS A 535 18.20 1.99 -20.12
CA LYS A 535 18.07 3.09 -19.15
C LYS A 535 17.20 2.69 -17.98
N ARG A 536 17.65 3.03 -16.77
CA ARG A 536 16.90 2.78 -15.53
C ARG A 536 15.67 3.69 -15.47
N ALA A 537 14.52 3.10 -15.25
CA ALA A 537 13.25 3.77 -14.93
C ALA A 537 12.92 3.57 -13.44
N ARG A 538 12.62 4.65 -12.73
CA ARG A 538 12.09 4.58 -11.37
C ARG A 538 10.58 4.69 -11.42
N PRO A 539 9.82 3.77 -10.82
CA PRO A 539 8.37 3.92 -10.72
C PRO A 539 8.01 5.22 -10.00
N TYR A 540 7.10 6.00 -10.58
CA TYR A 540 6.66 7.26 -9.98
C TYR A 540 5.15 7.45 -10.09
N ALA A 541 4.60 8.17 -9.09
CA ALA A 541 3.18 8.47 -8.95
C ALA A 541 2.85 9.94 -9.23
N ALA A 542 3.82 10.86 -9.24
CA ALA A 542 3.57 12.28 -9.40
C ALA A 542 4.18 12.78 -10.72
N ILE A 543 3.35 13.24 -11.65
CA ILE A 543 3.79 14.02 -12.82
C ILE A 543 4.06 15.44 -12.37
N GLU A 544 3.12 16.03 -11.61
CA GLU A 544 3.14 17.41 -11.17
C GLU A 544 2.45 17.53 -9.81
N ILE A 545 3.01 18.34 -8.91
CA ILE A 545 2.42 18.61 -7.59
C ILE A 545 2.23 20.13 -7.46
N HIS A 546 1.02 20.53 -7.07
CA HIS A 546 0.63 21.91 -6.82
C HIS A 546 0.41 22.12 -5.32
N ASN A 547 0.73 23.33 -4.85
CA ASN A 547 0.42 23.80 -3.50
C ASN A 547 -1.06 24.22 -3.35
N SER A 548 -1.44 24.71 -2.18
CA SER A 548 -2.79 25.19 -1.88
C SER A 548 -3.22 26.40 -2.72
N GLN A 549 -2.28 27.17 -3.28
CA GLN A 549 -2.54 28.28 -4.19
C GLN A 549 -2.65 27.85 -5.66
N GLY A 550 -2.44 26.57 -5.96
CA GLY A 550 -2.43 26.06 -7.33
C GLY A 550 -1.11 26.28 -8.07
N GLU A 551 -0.04 26.66 -7.38
CA GLU A 551 1.28 26.84 -8.00
C GLU A 551 2.01 25.49 -8.11
N PRO A 552 2.67 25.19 -9.25
CA PRO A 552 3.41 23.96 -9.43
C PRO A 552 4.73 23.98 -8.64
N ILE A 553 4.80 23.24 -7.55
CA ILE A 553 5.99 23.15 -6.67
C ILE A 553 6.93 22.00 -7.05
N TYR A 554 6.43 20.98 -7.77
CA TYR A 554 7.22 19.86 -8.25
C TYR A 554 6.76 19.42 -9.65
N ARG A 555 7.71 19.06 -10.50
CA ARG A 555 7.48 18.41 -11.79
C ARG A 555 8.52 17.30 -12.00
N HIS A 556 8.05 16.10 -12.32
CA HIS A 556 8.91 14.94 -12.50
C HIS A 556 9.99 15.13 -13.57
N ASP A 557 9.62 15.73 -14.72
CA ASP A 557 10.52 15.99 -15.85
C ASP A 557 11.60 17.03 -15.56
N ARG A 558 11.37 17.93 -14.59
CA ARG A 558 12.30 18.98 -14.18
C ARG A 558 13.14 18.61 -12.96
N ASP A 559 12.53 17.99 -11.95
CA ASP A 559 13.08 17.88 -10.59
C ASP A 559 13.71 16.52 -10.32
N GLU A 560 13.46 15.52 -11.21
CA GLU A 560 14.11 14.22 -11.11
C GLU A 560 15.31 14.11 -12.04
N ALA A 561 16.28 13.31 -11.61
CA ALA A 561 17.49 13.07 -12.40
C ALA A 561 17.16 12.33 -13.71
N SER A 562 17.81 12.72 -14.79
CA SER A 562 17.69 12.02 -16.08
C SER A 562 17.95 10.52 -15.94
N PRO A 563 17.23 9.66 -16.69
CA PRO A 563 17.42 8.22 -16.64
C PRO A 563 18.87 7.79 -16.91
N VAL A 564 19.44 7.01 -15.99
CA VAL A 564 20.82 6.55 -16.07
C VAL A 564 20.92 5.30 -16.94
N GLN A 565 21.88 5.26 -17.87
CA GLN A 565 22.21 4.07 -18.66
C GLN A 565 22.86 3.02 -17.76
N VAL A 566 22.20 1.89 -17.51
CA VAL A 566 22.68 0.81 -16.64
C VAL A 566 23.05 -0.46 -17.39
N LEU A 567 22.47 -0.67 -18.56
CA LEU A 567 22.91 -1.69 -19.53
C LEU A 567 23.28 -1.00 -20.84
N SER A 568 24.25 -1.51 -21.56
CA SER A 568 24.51 -0.99 -22.90
C SER A 568 23.29 -1.19 -23.81
N THR A 569 23.07 -0.28 -24.75
CA THR A 569 21.95 -0.39 -25.71
C THR A 569 21.94 -1.73 -26.43
N GLN A 570 23.13 -2.25 -26.80
CA GLN A 570 23.25 -3.55 -27.45
C GLN A 570 22.78 -4.69 -26.54
N VAL A 571 23.15 -4.68 -25.26
CA VAL A 571 22.71 -5.70 -24.30
C VAL A 571 21.18 -5.64 -24.11
N ALA A 572 20.60 -4.44 -24.03
CA ALA A 572 19.15 -4.30 -23.97
C ALA A 572 18.45 -4.87 -25.22
N GLN A 573 18.97 -4.58 -26.42
CA GLN A 573 18.48 -5.12 -27.68
C GLN A 573 18.60 -6.65 -27.75
N ASP A 574 19.74 -7.21 -27.34
CA ASP A 574 19.96 -8.66 -27.29
C ASP A 574 18.99 -9.33 -26.30
N MET A 575 18.78 -8.74 -25.15
CA MET A 575 17.80 -9.23 -24.17
C MET A 575 16.37 -9.14 -24.70
N ASN A 576 16.01 -8.05 -25.34
CA ASN A 576 14.70 -7.89 -25.98
C ASN A 576 14.42 -8.95 -27.05
N PHE A 577 15.42 -9.20 -27.90
CA PHE A 577 15.35 -10.27 -28.89
C PHE A 577 15.11 -11.64 -28.23
N MET A 578 15.89 -11.98 -27.22
CA MET A 578 15.74 -13.27 -26.51
C MET A 578 14.40 -13.39 -25.76
N LEU A 579 13.97 -12.31 -25.09
CA LEU A 579 12.73 -12.29 -24.31
C LEU A 579 11.49 -12.30 -25.21
N SER A 580 11.56 -11.79 -26.45
CA SER A 580 10.46 -11.87 -27.41
C SER A 580 10.16 -13.31 -27.84
N LYS A 581 11.12 -14.24 -27.68
CA LYS A 581 10.90 -15.67 -27.97
C LYS A 581 10.12 -16.40 -26.88
N VAL A 582 9.96 -15.83 -25.70
CA VAL A 582 9.20 -16.46 -24.61
C VAL A 582 7.69 -16.53 -24.91
N PRO A 583 7.02 -15.43 -25.33
CA PRO A 583 5.61 -15.51 -25.72
C PRO A 583 5.36 -16.19 -27.07
N THR A 584 6.35 -16.27 -27.95
CA THR A 584 6.17 -16.89 -29.29
C THR A 584 6.50 -18.39 -29.29
N GLU A 585 7.62 -18.77 -28.72
CA GLU A 585 8.19 -20.13 -28.82
C GLU A 585 8.37 -20.80 -27.44
N GLY A 586 8.32 -20.00 -26.37
CA GLY A 586 8.69 -20.43 -25.02
C GLY A 586 7.53 -20.75 -24.08
N THR A 587 7.77 -20.51 -22.80
CA THR A 587 6.88 -20.82 -21.68
C THR A 587 5.72 -19.85 -21.51
N GLY A 588 5.75 -18.69 -22.19
CA GLY A 588 4.81 -17.58 -22.04
C GLY A 588 3.76 -17.45 -23.14
N ARG A 589 3.48 -18.49 -23.92
CA ARG A 589 2.59 -18.40 -25.10
C ARG A 589 1.21 -17.82 -24.84
N ARG A 590 0.65 -18.03 -23.64
CA ARG A 590 -0.64 -17.47 -23.25
C ARG A 590 -0.64 -15.95 -23.07
N ALA A 591 0.55 -15.33 -22.96
CA ALA A 591 0.70 -13.89 -22.89
C ALA A 591 0.87 -13.21 -24.26
N ALA A 592 0.91 -13.96 -25.36
CA ALA A 592 1.00 -13.37 -26.70
C ALA A 592 -0.22 -12.48 -26.99
N LEU A 593 0.03 -11.22 -27.39
CA LEU A 593 -1.00 -10.26 -27.77
C LEU A 593 -1.25 -10.32 -29.29
N GLU A 594 -2.45 -10.01 -29.69
CA GLU A 594 -2.80 -9.92 -31.11
C GLU A 594 -2.34 -8.57 -31.67
N GLY A 595 -1.53 -8.61 -32.72
CA GLY A 595 -1.03 -7.41 -33.41
C GLY A 595 0.04 -6.59 -32.65
N VAL A 596 0.46 -7.03 -31.46
CA VAL A 596 1.44 -6.32 -30.64
C VAL A 596 2.66 -7.20 -30.39
N VAL A 597 3.85 -6.69 -30.69
CA VAL A 597 5.10 -7.35 -30.32
C VAL A 597 5.28 -7.31 -28.82
N THR A 598 5.53 -8.47 -28.22
CA THR A 598 5.71 -8.60 -26.77
C THR A 598 6.96 -9.37 -26.44
N ALA A 599 7.56 -9.03 -25.32
CA ALA A 599 8.68 -9.73 -24.69
C ALA A 599 8.35 -9.97 -23.21
N GLY A 600 8.90 -11.01 -22.60
CA GLY A 600 8.61 -11.28 -21.20
C GLY A 600 9.20 -12.58 -20.68
N LYS A 601 8.87 -12.92 -19.43
CA LYS A 601 9.36 -14.13 -18.78
C LYS A 601 8.37 -14.67 -17.75
N THR A 602 8.18 -15.97 -17.75
CA THR A 602 7.44 -16.69 -16.72
C THR A 602 8.31 -16.97 -15.51
N GLY A 603 7.74 -16.88 -14.30
CA GLY A 603 8.31 -17.33 -13.05
C GLY A 603 7.45 -18.39 -12.38
N THR A 604 8.07 -19.39 -11.78
CA THR A 604 7.40 -20.42 -10.99
C THR A 604 8.39 -20.87 -9.93
N THR A 605 7.96 -20.91 -8.67
CA THR A 605 8.79 -21.35 -7.54
C THR A 605 8.61 -22.83 -7.25
N ASN A 606 9.52 -23.40 -6.48
CA ASN A 606 9.39 -24.75 -5.97
C ASN A 606 8.13 -24.85 -5.11
N GLY A 607 7.42 -26.01 -5.21
CA GLY A 607 6.14 -26.20 -4.55
C GLY A 607 5.01 -25.34 -5.09
N TYR A 608 5.23 -24.64 -6.21
CA TYR A 608 4.22 -23.79 -6.87
C TYR A 608 3.61 -22.72 -5.95
N LYS A 609 4.39 -22.18 -5.00
CA LYS A 609 3.91 -21.18 -4.05
C LYS A 609 3.64 -19.84 -4.70
N ASP A 610 4.53 -19.43 -5.62
CA ASP A 610 4.48 -18.17 -6.35
C ASP A 610 4.54 -18.43 -7.84
N ALA A 611 3.67 -17.79 -8.60
CA ALA A 611 3.65 -17.83 -10.05
C ALA A 611 3.65 -16.40 -10.61
N TRP A 612 4.50 -16.16 -11.62
CA TRP A 612 4.76 -14.83 -12.16
C TRP A 612 4.69 -14.80 -13.68
N PHE A 613 4.21 -13.71 -14.21
CA PHE A 613 4.52 -13.29 -15.56
C PHE A 613 4.91 -11.82 -15.57
N VAL A 614 6.09 -11.51 -16.08
CA VAL A 614 6.56 -10.14 -16.27
C VAL A 614 6.85 -9.98 -17.74
N GLY A 615 6.19 -9.03 -18.38
CA GLY A 615 6.32 -8.80 -19.80
C GLY A 615 6.07 -7.34 -20.19
N TYR A 616 6.41 -7.02 -21.41
CA TYR A 616 6.31 -5.67 -21.94
C TYR A 616 6.11 -5.64 -23.44
N SER A 617 5.65 -4.50 -23.93
CA SER A 617 5.68 -4.05 -25.32
C SER A 617 6.62 -2.85 -25.44
N GLY A 618 6.62 -2.16 -26.56
CA GLY A 618 7.26 -0.86 -26.68
C GLY A 618 6.55 0.28 -25.96
N ASN A 619 5.31 0.07 -25.52
CA ASN A 619 4.47 1.07 -24.87
C ASN A 619 4.35 0.87 -23.36
N LEU A 620 4.20 -0.36 -22.88
CA LEU A 620 3.84 -0.67 -21.51
C LEU A 620 4.59 -1.89 -20.96
N ILE A 621 4.83 -1.88 -19.65
CA ILE A 621 5.32 -3.00 -18.86
C ILE A 621 4.19 -3.47 -17.96
N GLY A 622 4.00 -4.80 -17.85
CA GLY A 622 3.10 -5.41 -16.89
C GLY A 622 3.82 -6.49 -16.07
N ALA A 623 3.69 -6.45 -14.77
CA ALA A 623 4.15 -7.49 -13.87
C ALA A 623 2.96 -8.06 -13.11
N VAL A 624 2.78 -9.38 -13.15
CA VAL A 624 1.66 -10.09 -12.53
C VAL A 624 2.17 -11.22 -11.66
N TRP A 625 1.70 -11.25 -10.42
CA TRP A 625 1.94 -12.32 -9.44
C TRP A 625 0.63 -12.97 -8.99
N PHE A 626 0.67 -14.28 -8.76
CA PHE A 626 -0.38 -15.07 -8.11
C PHE A 626 0.22 -15.97 -7.04
N GLY A 627 -0.50 -16.14 -5.91
CA GLY A 627 -0.08 -16.98 -4.80
C GLY A 627 -1.04 -16.93 -3.62
N ASN A 628 -0.50 -17.24 -2.42
CA ASN A 628 -1.23 -17.22 -1.16
C ASN A 628 -0.43 -16.44 -0.09
N ASP A 629 -1.11 -15.69 0.79
CA ASP A 629 -0.45 -14.89 1.82
C ASP A 629 0.30 -15.75 2.84
N ASP A 630 -0.22 -16.94 3.13
CA ASP A 630 0.36 -17.92 4.02
C ASP A 630 1.48 -18.78 3.38
N SER A 631 1.89 -18.43 2.15
CA SER A 631 2.86 -19.19 1.35
C SER A 631 2.50 -20.67 1.16
N SER A 632 1.22 -21.03 1.29
CA SER A 632 0.73 -22.38 0.97
C SER A 632 0.87 -22.69 -0.52
N GLU A 633 1.10 -23.96 -0.84
CA GLU A 633 1.28 -24.43 -2.21
C GLU A 633 0.00 -24.34 -3.04
N THR A 634 0.14 -23.90 -4.28
CA THR A 634 -0.95 -23.93 -5.27
C THR A 634 -0.99 -25.31 -5.98
N ALA A 635 -2.08 -25.58 -6.69
CA ALA A 635 -2.24 -26.82 -7.45
C ALA A 635 -1.55 -26.72 -8.82
N ASN A 636 -0.22 -26.89 -8.84
CA ASN A 636 0.62 -26.89 -10.07
C ASN A 636 0.46 -25.60 -10.90
N MET A 637 0.19 -24.46 -10.28
CA MET A 637 0.10 -23.18 -10.96
C MET A 637 1.48 -22.71 -11.43
N THR A 638 1.60 -22.39 -12.70
CA THR A 638 2.84 -21.87 -13.30
C THR A 638 2.65 -20.46 -13.81
N GLY A 639 3.75 -19.73 -14.03
CA GLY A 639 3.71 -18.40 -14.62
C GLY A 639 3.09 -18.33 -16.01
N GLY A 640 3.10 -19.45 -16.76
CA GLY A 640 2.43 -19.60 -18.06
C GLY A 640 0.92 -19.88 -17.94
N SER A 641 0.36 -20.01 -16.74
CA SER A 641 -1.08 -20.21 -16.49
C SER A 641 -1.78 -18.90 -16.14
N LEU A 642 -2.33 -18.76 -14.93
CA LEU A 642 -3.10 -17.56 -14.52
C LEU A 642 -2.34 -16.25 -14.70
N PRO A 643 -1.04 -16.12 -14.31
CA PRO A 643 -0.33 -14.85 -14.50
C PRO A 643 -0.24 -14.40 -15.96
N ALA A 644 0.08 -15.32 -16.88
CA ALA A 644 0.17 -15.01 -18.31
C ALA A 644 -1.20 -14.65 -18.92
N MET A 645 -2.27 -15.31 -18.47
CA MET A 645 -3.66 -15.03 -18.92
C MET A 645 -4.10 -13.65 -18.44
N THR A 646 -3.91 -13.34 -17.16
CA THR A 646 -4.24 -12.02 -16.57
C THR A 646 -3.44 -10.92 -17.25
N TRP A 647 -2.14 -11.12 -17.44
CA TRP A 647 -1.29 -10.18 -18.14
C TRP A 647 -1.80 -9.90 -19.55
N LYS A 648 -2.15 -10.95 -20.31
CA LYS A 648 -2.72 -10.81 -21.66
C LYS A 648 -4.00 -9.97 -21.63
N GLU A 649 -4.91 -10.28 -20.73
CA GLU A 649 -6.21 -9.63 -20.62
C GLU A 649 -6.08 -8.13 -20.35
N ILE A 650 -5.20 -7.75 -19.42
CA ILE A 650 -4.91 -6.36 -19.09
C ILE A 650 -4.24 -5.66 -20.27
N MET A 651 -3.16 -6.24 -20.79
CA MET A 651 -2.33 -5.59 -21.79
C MET A 651 -3.00 -5.51 -23.17
N GLN A 652 -3.82 -6.50 -23.55
CA GLN A 652 -4.59 -6.44 -24.79
C GLN A 652 -5.57 -5.26 -24.77
N PHE A 653 -6.21 -5.01 -23.63
CA PHE A 653 -7.07 -3.84 -23.44
C PHE A 653 -6.26 -2.54 -23.45
N ALA A 654 -5.16 -2.49 -22.69
CA ALA A 654 -4.35 -1.29 -22.53
C ALA A 654 -3.69 -0.80 -23.84
N HIS A 655 -3.60 -1.65 -24.86
CA HIS A 655 -3.07 -1.29 -26.19
C HIS A 655 -4.14 -0.83 -27.19
N GLN A 656 -5.42 -0.86 -26.82
CA GLN A 656 -6.49 -0.41 -27.73
C GLN A 656 -6.36 1.08 -27.99
N GLY A 657 -6.29 1.45 -29.26
CA GLY A 657 -6.18 2.86 -29.68
C GLY A 657 -4.81 3.51 -29.48
N LEU A 658 -3.79 2.76 -28.98
CA LEU A 658 -2.44 3.28 -28.88
C LEU A 658 -1.66 3.14 -30.20
N GLU A 659 -0.86 4.14 -30.52
CA GLU A 659 0.19 4.01 -31.52
C GLU A 659 1.28 3.07 -30.98
N LEU A 660 1.52 1.97 -31.70
CA LEU A 660 2.43 0.94 -31.26
C LEU A 660 3.90 1.36 -31.45
N LYS A 661 4.63 1.43 -30.36
CA LYS A 661 6.08 1.66 -30.35
C LYS A 661 6.82 0.34 -30.52
N PRO A 662 7.93 0.31 -31.31
CA PRO A 662 8.74 -0.88 -31.44
C PRO A 662 9.50 -1.19 -30.12
N ILE A 663 9.70 -2.47 -29.83
CA ILE A 663 10.65 -2.89 -28.80
C ILE A 663 12.06 -2.76 -29.40
N PRO A 664 13.02 -2.03 -28.79
CA PRO A 664 14.37 -1.89 -29.33
C PRO A 664 15.04 -3.24 -29.60
N GLY A 665 15.55 -3.46 -30.83
CA GLY A 665 16.20 -4.72 -31.23
C GLY A 665 15.28 -5.86 -31.62
N VAL A 666 13.96 -5.65 -31.65
CA VAL A 666 12.99 -6.65 -32.12
C VAL A 666 12.32 -6.16 -33.40
N ALA A 667 12.38 -6.95 -34.45
CA ALA A 667 11.73 -6.60 -35.72
C ALA A 667 10.21 -6.48 -35.54
N PRO A 668 9.55 -5.49 -36.17
CA PRO A 668 8.10 -5.42 -36.19
C PRO A 668 7.49 -6.66 -36.84
N PRO A 669 6.24 -7.03 -36.50
CA PRO A 669 5.59 -8.17 -37.14
C PRO A 669 5.48 -7.93 -38.65
N ASP A 670 5.72 -8.99 -39.44
CA ASP A 670 5.54 -8.92 -40.89
C ASP A 670 4.06 -8.61 -41.20
N PRO A 671 3.75 -7.49 -41.88
CA PRO A 671 2.36 -7.16 -42.23
C PRO A 671 1.67 -8.24 -43.07
N LYS A 672 2.45 -9.01 -43.81
CA LYS A 672 1.92 -10.13 -44.63
C LYS A 672 1.57 -11.35 -43.79
N ALA A 673 2.25 -11.61 -42.69
CA ALA A 673 1.93 -12.72 -41.79
C ALA A 673 0.60 -12.49 -41.06
N ALA A 674 0.28 -11.22 -40.69
CA ALA A 674 -0.99 -10.85 -40.08
C ALA A 674 -2.21 -11.10 -41.05
N THR A 675 -2.00 -10.89 -42.35
CA THR A 675 -3.03 -11.10 -43.38
C THR A 675 -3.28 -12.60 -43.64
N VAL A 676 -2.22 -13.42 -43.59
CA VAL A 676 -2.31 -14.88 -43.76
C VAL A 676 -2.98 -15.55 -42.55
N ALA A 677 -2.69 -15.06 -41.33
CA ALA A 677 -3.34 -15.59 -40.12
C ALA A 677 -4.84 -15.24 -40.06
N LYS A 678 -5.25 -14.08 -40.60
CA LYS A 678 -6.69 -13.76 -40.79
C LYS A 678 -7.37 -14.58 -41.88
N ALA A 679 -6.64 -14.98 -42.91
CA ALA A 679 -7.15 -15.80 -43.99
C ALA A 679 -7.25 -17.31 -43.67
N GLN A 680 -6.49 -17.77 -42.63
CA GLN A 680 -6.49 -19.17 -42.19
C GLN A 680 -7.31 -19.45 -40.92
N ALA A 681 -7.92 -18.43 -40.30
CA ALA A 681 -8.90 -18.65 -39.25
C ALA A 681 -10.14 -19.30 -39.89
N PRO A 682 -10.53 -20.55 -39.52
CA PRO A 682 -11.76 -21.10 -39.99
C PRO A 682 -12.88 -20.16 -39.59
N ALA A 683 -13.69 -19.76 -40.58
CA ALA A 683 -14.95 -19.06 -40.35
C ALA A 683 -15.78 -19.93 -39.40
N ALA A 684 -15.70 -19.66 -38.11
CA ALA A 684 -16.61 -20.24 -37.14
C ALA A 684 -18.02 -19.78 -37.56
N ALA A 685 -18.78 -20.68 -38.12
CA ALA A 685 -20.17 -20.47 -38.41
C ALA A 685 -20.85 -20.02 -37.12
N ILE A 686 -21.28 -18.76 -37.12
CA ILE A 686 -22.14 -18.22 -36.06
C ILE A 686 -23.48 -18.91 -36.27
N THR A 687 -23.64 -20.09 -35.70
CA THR A 687 -24.97 -20.65 -35.43
C THR A 687 -25.55 -19.80 -34.32
N ALA A 688 -26.47 -18.93 -34.71
CA ALA A 688 -27.28 -18.16 -33.77
C ALA A 688 -28.05 -19.15 -32.88
N ALA A 689 -27.55 -19.35 -31.68
CA ALA A 689 -28.32 -19.94 -30.61
C ALA A 689 -29.35 -18.89 -30.18
N SER A 690 -30.59 -19.03 -30.64
CA SER A 690 -31.73 -18.30 -30.16
C SER A 690 -32.03 -18.71 -28.71
N GLY A 691 -31.45 -17.97 -27.73
CA GLY A 691 -31.89 -18.01 -26.35
C GLY A 691 -32.88 -16.86 -26.07
N PRO A 692 -33.96 -17.07 -25.30
CA PRO A 692 -34.93 -16.03 -25.02
C PRO A 692 -34.35 -15.05 -23.99
N GLY A 693 -34.17 -13.76 -24.36
CA GLY A 693 -33.80 -12.73 -23.38
C GLY A 693 -33.06 -11.50 -23.89
N ALA A 694 -32.92 -11.26 -25.20
CA ALA A 694 -32.49 -9.94 -25.66
C ALA A 694 -33.75 -9.07 -25.83
N GLY A 695 -34.00 -8.18 -24.87
CA GLY A 695 -35.06 -7.19 -24.97
C GLY A 695 -34.82 -6.30 -26.18
N HIS A 696 -35.58 -6.49 -27.25
CA HIS A 696 -35.70 -5.53 -28.32
C HIS A 696 -36.28 -4.24 -27.76
N MET A 697 -35.55 -3.13 -27.90
CA MET A 697 -36.09 -1.83 -27.63
C MET A 697 -37.32 -1.62 -28.54
N PRO A 698 -38.49 -1.24 -28.00
CA PRO A 698 -39.66 -1.02 -28.82
C PRO A 698 -39.37 0.04 -29.89
N ARG A 699 -39.89 -0.14 -31.08
CA ARG A 699 -39.70 0.77 -32.23
C ARG A 699 -40.02 2.22 -31.88
N GLN A 700 -40.99 2.44 -30.99
CA GLN A 700 -41.32 3.76 -30.43
C GLN A 700 -40.17 4.42 -29.63
N SER A 701 -39.36 3.65 -28.91
CA SER A 701 -38.21 4.18 -28.16
C SER A 701 -37.08 4.60 -29.09
N PHE A 702 -36.89 3.90 -30.21
CA PHE A 702 -35.92 4.26 -31.24
C PHE A 702 -36.34 5.52 -31.99
N GLU A 703 -37.64 5.71 -32.29
CA GLU A 703 -38.20 6.91 -32.92
C GLU A 703 -38.08 8.13 -32.01
N VAL A 704 -38.30 7.98 -30.71
CA VAL A 704 -38.12 9.05 -29.71
C VAL A 704 -36.64 9.46 -29.59
N LEU A 705 -35.71 8.51 -29.56
CA LEU A 705 -34.27 8.81 -29.52
C LEU A 705 -33.76 9.46 -30.79
N SER A 706 -34.30 9.07 -31.96
CA SER A 706 -33.96 9.71 -33.23
C SER A 706 -34.56 11.13 -33.35
N ALA A 707 -35.77 11.34 -32.82
CA ALA A 707 -36.39 12.69 -32.76
C ALA A 707 -35.63 13.62 -31.81
N VAL A 708 -35.19 13.14 -30.64
CA VAL A 708 -34.38 13.91 -29.72
C VAL A 708 -32.99 14.23 -30.32
N GLY A 709 -32.35 13.26 -31.00
CA GLY A 709 -31.11 13.50 -31.71
C GLY A 709 -31.22 14.51 -32.85
N ALA A 710 -32.38 14.56 -33.56
CA ALA A 710 -32.68 15.57 -34.59
C ALA A 710 -32.88 16.96 -33.97
N MET A 711 -33.51 17.01 -32.79
CA MET A 711 -33.77 18.27 -32.07
C MET A 711 -32.48 18.94 -31.59
N PHE A 712 -31.46 18.16 -31.17
CA PHE A 712 -30.15 18.69 -30.80
C PHE A 712 -29.32 19.16 -31.98
N LYS A 713 -29.59 18.70 -33.22
CA LYS A 713 -28.95 19.17 -34.44
C LYS A 713 -29.48 20.54 -34.94
N THR A 714 -30.66 20.97 -34.46
CA THR A 714 -31.30 22.24 -34.83
C THR A 714 -31.05 23.38 -33.83
N ILE A 715 -30.34 23.15 -32.75
CA ILE A 715 -29.95 24.21 -31.82
C ILE A 715 -28.63 24.83 -32.34
N GLU A 716 -28.74 25.95 -33.07
CA GLU A 716 -27.57 26.77 -33.40
C GLU A 716 -26.91 27.26 -32.11
N PRO A 717 -25.55 27.18 -32.00
CA PRO A 717 -24.87 27.77 -30.87
C PRO A 717 -25.08 29.28 -30.86
N PRO A 718 -25.24 29.94 -29.70
CA PRO A 718 -25.46 31.37 -29.62
C PRO A 718 -24.27 32.11 -30.26
N ARG A 719 -24.55 33.04 -31.19
CA ARG A 719 -23.55 33.89 -31.79
C ARG A 719 -22.85 34.72 -30.71
N PRO A 720 -21.53 34.88 -30.73
CA PRO A 720 -20.84 35.74 -29.80
C PRO A 720 -21.26 37.17 -30.05
N ALA A 721 -21.82 37.82 -29.02
CA ALA A 721 -22.17 39.24 -29.03
C ALA A 721 -20.89 40.08 -29.23
N GLY A 722 -20.84 40.79 -30.32
CA GLY A 722 -19.70 41.62 -30.69
C GLY A 722 -19.67 42.95 -29.93
N ARG A 723 -18.48 43.44 -29.88
CA ARG A 723 -17.89 44.77 -29.64
C ARG A 723 -17.33 45.02 -28.25
N PRO A 724 -16.01 45.29 -28.19
CA PRO A 724 -15.37 45.85 -27.02
C PRO A 724 -15.73 47.32 -26.85
N LEU A 725 -16.17 47.68 -25.64
CA LEU A 725 -16.28 49.05 -25.19
C LEU A 725 -14.87 49.63 -25.04
N GLN A 726 -14.57 50.64 -25.88
CA GLN A 726 -13.43 51.55 -25.68
C GLN A 726 -13.72 52.40 -24.44
N VAL A 727 -12.98 52.18 -23.35
CA VAL A 727 -12.90 53.13 -22.23
C VAL A 727 -11.79 54.12 -22.54
N GLY A 728 -12.16 55.32 -22.89
CA GLY A 728 -11.24 56.45 -23.05
C GLY A 728 -10.68 56.87 -21.69
N ILE A 729 -9.36 56.84 -21.61
CA ILE A 729 -8.62 57.44 -20.50
C ILE A 729 -8.61 58.95 -20.74
N ARG A 730 -9.23 59.72 -19.86
CA ARG A 730 -9.09 61.19 -19.80
C ARG A 730 -8.04 61.49 -18.73
N GLU A 731 -6.87 61.95 -19.17
CA GLU A 731 -5.91 62.63 -18.33
C GLU A 731 -6.52 63.91 -17.77
N VAL A 732 -6.43 64.06 -16.44
CA VAL A 732 -6.57 65.37 -15.79
C VAL A 732 -5.31 65.58 -14.97
N SER A 733 -4.51 66.53 -15.48
CA SER A 733 -3.38 67.16 -14.80
C SER A 733 -3.88 68.19 -13.79
N GLY A 734 -3.15 68.32 -12.69
CA GLY A 734 -3.15 69.51 -11.85
C GLY A 734 -3.44 69.26 -10.37
N GLY A 735 -2.42 69.25 -9.53
CA GLY A 735 -2.05 70.42 -8.78
C GLY A 735 -2.34 70.33 -7.27
N SER A 736 -1.26 70.44 -6.49
CA SER A 736 -1.12 71.08 -5.16
C SER A 736 -1.61 70.36 -3.88
N GLU A 737 -0.64 69.98 -3.12
CA GLU A 737 -0.40 70.38 -1.68
C GLU A 737 -1.61 70.67 -0.78
N THR A 738 -1.75 69.97 0.31
CA THR A 738 -1.56 70.53 1.65
C THR A 738 -1.69 69.49 2.78
N ARG A 739 -0.78 69.57 3.67
CA ARG A 739 -0.56 69.02 5.02
C ARG A 739 -1.78 69.03 5.95
N ILE A 740 -1.62 68.24 7.02
CA ILE A 740 -2.03 68.38 8.45
C ILE A 740 -3.29 67.57 8.84
N ARG A 741 -3.16 66.60 9.63
CA ARG A 741 -2.92 66.16 11.00
C ARG A 741 -3.14 64.69 11.16
#